data_0360c507b44616e9c1632d4d1a16797e
#
_entry.id   0360c507b44616e9c1632d4d1a16797e
#
_cell.length_a   1.000
_cell.length_b   1.000
_cell.length_c   1.000
_cell.angle_alpha   90.00
_cell.angle_beta   90.00
_cell.angle_gamma   90.00
#
_symmetry.space_group_name_H-M   'P 1'
#
loop_
_entity.id
_entity.type
_entity.pdbx_description
1 polymer ?
#
loop_
_entity_poly.entity_id
_entity_poly.type
_entity_poly.pdbx_seq_one_letter_code
_entity_poly.pdbx_strand_id
1 'polypeptide(L)'
;MGGIRNPFLFRATEQNNEDDLFIQLFSEDILNILKNEITEIFVKPLILRSSPGFGKTSLLKLFTAQILRKLISYQSAHSDKNDLLKAVKSLNFIDEENKIRKVGLYIPCTNLYSNIEDVIEDEKGKNILFFALLNSRIIFEFIQTLKFILKEQNKNFNEELVEISIEDISKLPLNLKENYEKNYLSLKDFYNYAISVEKEILKYIDNFGLVDYDNSIKLSNLELYSFNLLSNSNIKYQGKNFSLDFVIMFDDLHKLTTLQRDLIYKTILNDRYNISIWITERLSILRDNSIFHGTTNNRDYINIHLEDAIRGKTNKKIFSNFLSNITKYRMNFGSNNIASFESKLSTIFEAQDIEDAIRHLQKELNIYSESIKYKQLIEEINNFCEYNFGTLLKILAISIYIERNRLNKQQTFDFVEIEKSETEESLSTLKPSAEYFSMIKCKLAYYYSFEKITRLASYNTEQFLSIASKLYEEMIARSIINKEEPLSPDLQEKIIEEYANNKWNEIATNIINGREIQTFLSKLLKYSYKESIRVNAPYVPGVTGFGITSSELKKLQDDKYYIKLKEILMSCISYNLLTIDEDRKQGSKKSETVTIFYFNRWLCVKYKLPLGYGGWKRKRISDLNDSIKQDELTKQFEILQ
;
A
#
# COMPACT_ATOMS: atom_id res chain seq x y z
N MET A 1 -2.91 -22.86 -23.94
CA MET A 1 -1.94 -22.26 -23.00
C MET A 1 -1.99 -23.09 -21.73
N GLY A 2 -0.88 -23.64 -21.23
CA GLY A 2 -0.85 -24.29 -19.91
C GLY A 2 -1.20 -23.26 -18.84
N GLY A 3 -2.22 -23.54 -18.02
CA GLY A 3 -2.66 -22.62 -16.97
C GLY A 3 -1.54 -22.33 -15.98
N ILE A 4 -1.55 -21.14 -15.40
CA ILE A 4 -0.58 -20.71 -14.39
C ILE A 4 -0.79 -21.57 -13.14
N ARG A 5 0.26 -22.27 -12.68
CA ARG A 5 0.18 -23.19 -11.53
C ARG A 5 -0.31 -22.48 -10.26
N ASN A 6 0.19 -21.28 -9.98
CA ASN A 6 -0.25 -20.46 -8.86
C ASN A 6 -0.48 -19.01 -9.32
N PRO A 7 -1.74 -18.63 -9.62
CA PRO A 7 -2.06 -17.32 -10.16
C PRO A 7 -1.84 -16.17 -9.14
N PHE A 8 -1.73 -16.46 -7.85
CA PHE A 8 -1.47 -15.45 -6.81
C PHE A 8 0.00 -15.02 -6.72
N LEU A 9 0.94 -15.84 -7.23
CA LEU A 9 2.35 -15.47 -7.33
C LEU A 9 2.64 -14.57 -8.53
N PHE A 10 1.73 -14.51 -9.50
CA PHE A 10 1.95 -13.78 -10.74
C PHE A 10 1.92 -12.26 -10.49
N ARG A 11 2.95 -11.56 -10.98
CA ARG A 11 3.11 -10.10 -10.93
C ARG A 11 2.98 -9.53 -12.33
N ALA A 12 1.79 -9.03 -12.66
CA ALA A 12 1.48 -8.52 -14.00
C ALA A 12 2.38 -7.35 -14.44
N THR A 13 2.99 -6.62 -13.48
CA THR A 13 3.87 -5.48 -13.78
C THR A 13 5.33 -5.85 -14.03
N GLU A 14 5.75 -7.08 -13.73
CA GLU A 14 7.14 -7.51 -13.81
C GLU A 14 7.46 -8.29 -15.10
N GLN A 15 6.44 -8.74 -15.84
CA GLN A 15 6.63 -9.49 -17.09
C GLN A 15 6.40 -8.58 -18.30
N ASN A 16 7.44 -8.39 -19.09
CA ASN A 16 7.37 -7.69 -20.37
C ASN A 16 6.65 -8.61 -21.38
N ASN A 17 5.49 -8.28 -21.89
CA ASN A 17 4.71 -8.86 -22.98
C ASN A 17 3.36 -9.53 -22.63
N GLU A 18 2.81 -9.33 -21.45
CA GLU A 18 1.50 -9.90 -21.10
C GLU A 18 0.47 -8.81 -20.74
N ASP A 19 0.30 -7.80 -21.63
CA ASP A 19 -0.67 -6.71 -21.44
C ASP A 19 -2.11 -7.23 -21.30
N ASP A 20 -2.45 -8.34 -21.97
CA ASP A 20 -3.75 -8.99 -21.84
C ASP A 20 -3.98 -9.47 -20.40
N LEU A 21 -2.96 -10.12 -19.83
CA LEU A 21 -3.04 -10.60 -18.46
C LEU A 21 -3.05 -9.45 -17.45
N PHE A 22 -2.33 -8.37 -17.73
CA PHE A 22 -2.39 -7.16 -16.91
C PHE A 22 -3.83 -6.61 -16.84
N ILE A 23 -4.50 -6.45 -17.99
CA ILE A 23 -5.88 -5.96 -18.06
C ILE A 23 -6.84 -6.92 -17.35
N GLN A 24 -6.67 -8.22 -17.55
CA GLN A 24 -7.51 -9.24 -16.94
C GLN A 24 -7.40 -9.26 -15.40
N LEU A 25 -6.22 -9.00 -14.86
CA LEU A 25 -5.97 -9.01 -13.42
C LEU A 25 -6.22 -7.66 -12.73
N PHE A 26 -6.37 -6.56 -13.49
CA PHE A 26 -6.58 -5.23 -12.93
C PHE A 26 -8.03 -5.08 -12.44
N SER A 27 -8.18 -4.54 -11.21
CA SER A 27 -9.50 -4.20 -10.66
C SER A 27 -9.75 -2.70 -10.78
N GLU A 28 -10.92 -2.36 -11.32
CA GLU A 28 -11.38 -0.97 -11.53
C GLU A 28 -11.67 -0.20 -10.25
N ASP A 29 -11.84 -0.90 -9.13
CA ASP A 29 -12.22 -0.28 -7.84
C ASP A 29 -11.23 0.80 -7.39
N ILE A 30 -9.93 0.64 -7.71
CA ILE A 30 -8.91 1.61 -7.37
C ILE A 30 -9.09 2.95 -8.10
N LEU A 31 -9.72 2.95 -9.29
CA LEU A 31 -9.96 4.16 -10.08
C LEU A 31 -11.01 5.08 -9.46
N ASN A 32 -11.85 4.56 -8.57
CA ASN A 32 -12.84 5.36 -7.86
C ASN A 32 -12.17 6.44 -6.98
N ILE A 33 -10.93 6.20 -6.55
CA ILE A 33 -10.14 7.16 -5.78
C ILE A 33 -9.85 8.40 -6.64
N LEU A 34 -9.45 8.20 -7.90
CA LEU A 34 -9.13 9.30 -8.83
C LEU A 34 -10.38 10.03 -9.31
N LYS A 35 -11.51 9.33 -9.44
CA LYS A 35 -12.78 9.94 -9.89
C LYS A 35 -13.28 11.04 -8.96
N ASN A 36 -13.02 10.90 -7.66
CA ASN A 36 -13.46 11.90 -6.68
C ASN A 36 -12.74 13.25 -6.85
N GLU A 37 -11.57 13.26 -7.45
CA GLU A 37 -10.72 14.44 -7.64
C GLU A 37 -10.53 14.80 -9.13
N ILE A 38 -11.40 14.29 -10.02
CA ILE A 38 -11.21 14.35 -11.48
C ILE A 38 -11.01 15.75 -12.03
N THR A 39 -11.65 16.75 -11.45
CA THR A 39 -11.57 18.15 -11.91
C THR A 39 -10.20 18.76 -11.64
N GLU A 40 -9.45 18.24 -10.68
CA GLU A 40 -8.22 18.83 -10.19
C GLU A 40 -6.96 18.05 -10.56
N ILE A 41 -7.03 16.72 -10.71
CA ILE A 41 -5.87 15.84 -10.97
C ILE A 41 -5.14 16.10 -12.30
N PHE A 42 -5.78 16.83 -13.22
CA PHE A 42 -5.17 17.22 -14.49
C PHE A 42 -4.70 18.68 -14.51
N VAL A 43 -5.04 19.47 -13.51
CA VAL A 43 -4.69 20.88 -13.39
C VAL A 43 -3.60 21.10 -12.36
N LYS A 44 -3.60 20.31 -11.31
CA LYS A 44 -2.63 20.37 -10.21
C LYS A 44 -1.74 19.14 -10.21
N PRO A 45 -0.49 19.23 -9.74
CA PRO A 45 0.33 18.05 -9.50
C PRO A 45 -0.37 17.08 -8.55
N LEU A 46 -0.46 15.81 -8.95
CA LEU A 46 -1.04 14.73 -8.15
C LEU A 46 0.07 13.91 -7.50
N ILE A 47 0.04 13.81 -6.18
CA ILE A 47 0.99 13.01 -5.41
C ILE A 47 0.23 11.83 -4.80
N LEU A 48 0.55 10.62 -5.27
CA LEU A 48 -0.02 9.37 -4.79
C LEU A 48 0.93 8.70 -3.81
N ARG A 49 0.55 8.64 -2.55
CA ARG A 49 1.34 8.04 -1.47
C ARG A 49 0.72 6.74 -0.99
N SER A 50 1.54 5.72 -0.84
CA SER A 50 1.13 4.46 -0.22
C SER A 50 2.32 3.64 0.25
N SER A 51 2.04 2.60 1.06
CA SER A 51 3.01 1.56 1.37
C SER A 51 3.44 0.78 0.12
N PRO A 52 4.59 0.06 0.16
CA PRO A 52 4.99 -0.85 -0.92
C PRO A 52 3.92 -1.93 -1.14
N GLY A 53 3.72 -2.34 -2.40
CA GLY A 53 2.80 -3.43 -2.75
C GLY A 53 1.31 -3.06 -2.83
N PHE A 54 0.97 -1.78 -2.74
CA PHE A 54 -0.42 -1.31 -2.90
C PHE A 54 -0.90 -1.34 -4.35
N GLY A 55 0.00 -1.26 -5.34
CA GLY A 55 -0.35 -1.26 -6.76
C GLY A 55 -0.16 0.09 -7.48
N LYS A 56 0.62 1.03 -6.92
CA LYS A 56 0.92 2.34 -7.55
C LYS A 56 1.41 2.21 -8.99
N THR A 57 2.42 1.38 -9.21
CA THR A 57 2.98 1.11 -10.53
C THR A 57 1.93 0.57 -11.50
N SER A 58 1.07 -0.35 -11.04
CA SER A 58 -0.04 -0.87 -11.86
C SER A 58 -1.03 0.23 -12.22
N LEU A 59 -1.34 1.12 -11.28
CA LEU A 59 -2.23 2.25 -11.53
C LEU A 59 -1.68 3.18 -12.61
N LEU A 60 -0.39 3.53 -12.55
CA LEU A 60 0.23 4.38 -13.58
C LEU A 60 0.31 3.66 -14.94
N LYS A 61 0.75 2.41 -14.97
CA LYS A 61 0.87 1.62 -16.21
C LYS A 61 -0.45 1.48 -16.97
N LEU A 62 -1.60 1.48 -16.26
CA LEU A 62 -2.92 1.42 -16.89
C LEU A 62 -3.12 2.54 -17.93
N PHE A 63 -2.55 3.73 -17.68
CA PHE A 63 -2.73 4.91 -18.52
C PHE A 63 -1.66 5.06 -19.63
N THR A 64 -0.77 4.09 -19.79
CA THR A 64 0.18 4.07 -20.92
C THR A 64 -0.51 3.73 -22.24
N ALA A 65 0.04 4.20 -23.35
CA ALA A 65 -0.55 4.03 -24.69
C ALA A 65 -0.83 2.57 -25.04
N GLN A 66 0.10 1.67 -24.71
CA GLN A 66 0.00 0.24 -24.99
C GLN A 66 -1.19 -0.37 -24.27
N ILE A 67 -1.32 -0.12 -22.96
CA ILE A 67 -2.39 -0.67 -22.14
C ILE A 67 -3.75 -0.07 -22.53
N LEU A 68 -3.84 1.25 -22.76
CA LEU A 68 -5.08 1.89 -23.21
C LEU A 68 -5.55 1.31 -24.54
N ARG A 69 -4.66 1.14 -25.51
CA ARG A 69 -4.98 0.54 -26.79
C ARG A 69 -5.44 -0.90 -26.66
N LYS A 70 -4.73 -1.66 -25.84
CA LYS A 70 -5.07 -3.05 -25.56
C LYS A 70 -6.43 -3.17 -24.88
N LEU A 71 -6.76 -2.30 -23.93
CA LEU A 71 -8.05 -2.26 -23.26
C LEU A 71 -9.20 -2.01 -24.26
N ILE A 72 -9.01 -1.09 -25.21
CA ILE A 72 -9.98 -0.82 -26.27
C ILE A 72 -10.21 -2.08 -27.15
N SER A 73 -9.13 -2.75 -27.56
CA SER A 73 -9.22 -3.96 -28.38
C SER A 73 -9.78 -5.17 -27.61
N TYR A 74 -9.48 -5.27 -26.32
CA TYR A 74 -9.96 -6.34 -25.45
C TYR A 74 -11.48 -6.34 -25.28
N GLN A 75 -12.10 -5.15 -25.21
CA GLN A 75 -13.56 -5.01 -25.12
C GLN A 75 -14.31 -5.65 -26.29
N SER A 76 -13.75 -5.57 -27.51
CA SER A 76 -14.39 -6.16 -28.69
C SER A 76 -14.49 -7.68 -28.64
N ALA A 77 -13.65 -8.33 -27.81
CA ALA A 77 -13.58 -9.76 -27.65
C ALA A 77 -14.22 -10.31 -26.35
N HIS A 78 -14.30 -9.49 -25.30
CA HIS A 78 -14.69 -9.93 -23.94
C HIS A 78 -15.53 -8.87 -23.21
N SER A 79 -16.72 -9.25 -22.73
CA SER A 79 -17.65 -8.33 -22.05
C SER A 79 -17.32 -8.07 -20.57
N ASP A 80 -16.50 -8.88 -19.95
CA ASP A 80 -16.22 -8.89 -18.50
C ASP A 80 -15.33 -7.73 -18.00
N LYS A 81 -14.71 -6.96 -18.92
CA LYS A 81 -13.93 -5.74 -18.60
C LYS A 81 -14.56 -4.42 -19.04
N ASN A 82 -15.86 -4.44 -19.34
CA ASN A 82 -16.59 -3.23 -19.68
C ASN A 82 -16.54 -2.17 -18.58
N ASP A 83 -16.52 -2.58 -17.32
CA ASP A 83 -16.50 -1.64 -16.18
C ASP A 83 -15.15 -0.95 -16.02
N LEU A 84 -14.04 -1.65 -16.32
CA LEU A 84 -12.72 -1.03 -16.36
C LEU A 84 -12.63 0.03 -17.48
N LEU A 85 -13.11 -0.29 -18.70
CA LEU A 85 -13.14 0.68 -19.79
C LEU A 85 -14.03 1.89 -19.46
N LYS A 86 -15.24 1.69 -18.91
CA LYS A 86 -16.10 2.77 -18.44
C LYS A 86 -15.39 3.64 -17.38
N ALA A 87 -14.67 3.02 -16.47
CA ALA A 87 -13.89 3.73 -15.46
C ALA A 87 -12.79 4.60 -16.08
N VAL A 88 -12.04 4.08 -17.08
CA VAL A 88 -11.02 4.84 -17.80
C VAL A 88 -11.61 5.97 -18.65
N LYS A 89 -12.78 5.73 -19.29
CA LYS A 89 -13.53 6.78 -20.00
C LYS A 89 -13.99 7.88 -19.07
N SER A 90 -14.50 7.54 -17.88
CA SER A 90 -14.92 8.53 -16.88
C SER A 90 -13.76 9.42 -16.38
N LEU A 91 -12.51 9.00 -16.57
CA LEU A 91 -11.31 9.79 -16.31
C LEU A 91 -10.79 10.55 -17.55
N ASN A 92 -11.55 10.56 -18.65
CA ASN A 92 -11.24 11.26 -19.91
C ASN A 92 -9.92 10.83 -20.59
N PHE A 93 -9.43 9.61 -20.35
CA PHE A 93 -8.30 9.05 -21.11
C PHE A 93 -8.75 8.52 -22.46
N ILE A 94 -9.96 8.00 -22.54
CA ILE A 94 -10.58 7.46 -23.74
C ILE A 94 -11.94 8.15 -23.90
N ASP A 95 -12.29 8.57 -25.12
CA ASP A 95 -13.60 9.16 -25.40
C ASP A 95 -14.67 8.10 -25.69
N GLU A 96 -15.91 8.56 -25.95
CA GLU A 96 -17.03 7.68 -26.23
C GLU A 96 -16.87 6.92 -27.57
N GLU A 97 -16.07 7.44 -28.51
CA GLU A 97 -15.73 6.80 -29.78
C GLU A 97 -14.56 5.81 -29.66
N ASN A 98 -14.08 5.51 -28.43
CA ASN A 98 -12.91 4.68 -28.14
C ASN A 98 -11.59 5.23 -28.70
N LYS A 99 -11.47 6.55 -28.83
CA LYS A 99 -10.20 7.21 -29.19
C LYS A 99 -9.47 7.62 -27.91
N ILE A 100 -8.15 7.45 -27.91
CA ILE A 100 -7.29 7.91 -26.80
C ILE A 100 -7.19 9.44 -26.89
N ARG A 101 -7.59 10.15 -25.83
CA ARG A 101 -7.54 11.61 -25.68
C ARG A 101 -6.41 12.04 -24.76
N LYS A 102 -6.12 11.27 -23.75
CA LYS A 102 -5.02 11.49 -22.84
C LYS A 102 -4.16 10.24 -22.74
N VAL A 103 -2.87 10.42 -22.52
CA VAL A 103 -1.93 9.31 -22.37
C VAL A 103 -0.86 9.63 -21.34
N GLY A 104 -0.51 8.64 -20.54
CA GLY A 104 0.55 8.74 -19.56
C GLY A 104 1.93 8.47 -20.16
N LEU A 105 2.87 9.35 -19.89
CA LEU A 105 4.30 9.16 -20.11
C LEU A 105 4.89 8.54 -18.83
N TYR A 106 5.20 7.27 -18.85
CA TYR A 106 5.64 6.52 -17.68
C TYR A 106 7.16 6.66 -17.47
N ILE A 107 7.54 7.36 -16.40
CA ILE A 107 8.95 7.66 -16.06
C ILE A 107 9.32 6.94 -14.76
N PRO A 108 9.93 5.75 -14.82
CA PRO A 108 10.39 5.05 -13.64
C PRO A 108 11.62 5.73 -13.03
N CYS A 109 11.54 6.10 -11.75
CA CYS A 109 12.68 6.57 -10.98
C CYS A 109 13.51 5.39 -10.52
N THR A 110 14.67 5.19 -11.12
CA THR A 110 15.57 4.07 -10.86
C THR A 110 16.83 4.51 -10.11
N ASN A 111 17.59 3.56 -9.57
CA ASN A 111 18.86 3.83 -8.89
C ASN A 111 19.93 4.45 -9.82
N LEU A 112 19.73 4.41 -11.15
CA LEU A 112 20.65 5.04 -12.10
C LEU A 112 20.82 6.54 -11.86
N TYR A 113 19.75 7.21 -11.41
CA TYR A 113 19.83 8.64 -11.07
C TYR A 113 20.71 8.90 -9.85
N SER A 114 20.70 8.01 -8.84
CA SER A 114 21.54 8.15 -7.65
C SER A 114 23.05 8.01 -7.96
N ASN A 115 23.40 7.23 -8.99
CA ASN A 115 24.80 7.05 -9.40
C ASN A 115 25.47 8.35 -9.84
N ILE A 116 24.68 9.36 -10.27
CA ILE A 116 25.20 10.69 -10.61
C ILE A 116 25.82 11.38 -9.39
N GLU A 117 25.26 11.15 -8.20
CA GLU A 117 25.78 11.76 -6.96
C GLU A 117 27.10 11.18 -6.50
N ASP A 118 27.37 9.93 -6.85
CA ASP A 118 28.60 9.23 -6.46
C ASP A 118 29.79 9.63 -7.35
N VAL A 119 29.52 10.17 -8.55
CA VAL A 119 30.56 10.42 -9.57
C VAL A 119 30.99 11.88 -9.61
N ILE A 120 30.19 12.80 -9.12
CA ILE A 120 30.43 14.25 -9.20
C ILE A 120 30.49 14.84 -7.79
N GLU A 121 31.49 15.68 -7.50
CA GLU A 121 31.57 16.41 -6.22
C GLU A 121 30.76 17.72 -6.27
N ASP A 122 30.78 18.43 -7.41
CA ASP A 122 30.08 19.71 -7.58
C ASP A 122 28.57 19.57 -7.63
N GLU A 123 27.87 20.22 -6.69
CA GLU A 123 26.40 20.18 -6.57
C GLU A 123 25.69 20.73 -7.83
N LYS A 124 26.25 21.75 -8.45
CA LYS A 124 25.68 22.31 -9.68
C LYS A 124 25.80 21.35 -10.86
N GLY A 125 26.94 20.64 -10.96
CA GLY A 125 27.15 19.60 -11.96
C GLY A 125 26.20 18.42 -11.78
N LYS A 126 25.97 17.98 -10.54
CA LYS A 126 24.97 16.94 -10.20
C LYS A 126 23.58 17.31 -10.72
N ASN A 127 23.14 18.54 -10.44
CA ASN A 127 21.83 19.01 -10.84
C ASN A 127 21.68 19.09 -12.36
N ILE A 128 22.72 19.56 -13.07
CA ILE A 128 22.73 19.64 -14.54
C ILE A 128 22.59 18.25 -15.16
N LEU A 129 23.40 17.28 -14.73
CA LEU A 129 23.34 15.93 -15.29
C LEU A 129 22.05 15.22 -14.91
N PHE A 130 21.55 15.43 -13.70
CA PHE A 130 20.25 14.88 -13.29
C PHE A 130 19.11 15.40 -14.18
N PHE A 131 19.03 16.70 -14.39
CA PHE A 131 18.01 17.27 -15.28
C PHE A 131 18.21 16.88 -16.75
N ALA A 132 19.45 16.78 -17.21
CA ALA A 132 19.74 16.32 -18.57
C ALA A 132 19.23 14.89 -18.80
N LEU A 133 19.53 13.98 -17.89
CA LEU A 133 19.07 12.60 -17.96
C LEU A 133 17.53 12.49 -17.87
N LEU A 134 16.93 13.26 -16.97
CA LEU A 134 15.49 13.25 -16.79
C LEU A 134 14.75 13.82 -18.00
N ASN A 135 15.21 14.95 -18.54
CA ASN A 135 14.69 15.53 -19.78
C ASN A 135 14.80 14.56 -20.96
N SER A 136 15.97 13.92 -21.12
CA SER A 136 16.21 12.93 -22.18
C SER A 136 15.17 11.79 -22.10
N ARG A 137 14.92 11.24 -20.93
CA ARG A 137 13.96 10.15 -20.73
C ARG A 137 12.52 10.55 -20.93
N ILE A 138 12.13 11.75 -20.51
CA ILE A 138 10.80 12.29 -20.77
C ILE A 138 10.58 12.47 -22.27
N ILE A 139 11.55 13.03 -22.98
CA ILE A 139 11.48 13.19 -24.44
C ILE A 139 11.44 11.82 -25.15
N PHE A 140 12.27 10.90 -24.73
CA PHE A 140 12.28 9.55 -25.30
C PHE A 140 10.91 8.86 -25.15
N GLU A 141 10.32 8.89 -23.96
CA GLU A 141 9.01 8.30 -23.70
C GLU A 141 7.90 9.01 -24.48
N PHE A 142 7.97 10.35 -24.59
CA PHE A 142 7.06 11.12 -25.43
C PHE A 142 7.09 10.66 -26.90
N ILE A 143 8.28 10.55 -27.48
CA ILE A 143 8.44 10.11 -28.87
C ILE A 143 7.95 8.70 -29.10
N GLN A 144 8.29 7.76 -28.22
CA GLN A 144 7.84 6.37 -28.31
C GLN A 144 6.31 6.27 -28.22
N THR A 145 5.72 6.99 -27.29
CA THR A 145 4.27 7.04 -27.08
C THR A 145 3.55 7.65 -28.29
N LEU A 146 4.03 8.79 -28.80
CA LEU A 146 3.45 9.45 -29.96
C LEU A 146 3.55 8.57 -31.22
N LYS A 147 4.72 7.99 -31.46
CA LYS A 147 4.95 7.06 -32.58
C LYS A 147 4.02 5.85 -32.50
N PHE A 148 3.85 5.27 -31.31
CA PHE A 148 2.95 4.13 -31.11
C PHE A 148 1.50 4.50 -31.45
N ILE A 149 0.98 5.61 -30.92
CA ILE A 149 -0.41 6.03 -31.17
C ILE A 149 -0.67 6.37 -32.62
N LEU A 150 0.24 7.11 -33.26
CA LEU A 150 0.10 7.48 -34.68
C LEU A 150 0.16 6.25 -35.59
N LYS A 151 1.03 5.26 -35.30
CA LYS A 151 1.11 4.00 -36.02
C LYS A 151 -0.16 3.18 -35.91
N GLU A 152 -0.76 3.13 -34.73
CA GLU A 152 -2.02 2.41 -34.48
C GLU A 152 -3.23 3.05 -35.19
N GLN A 153 -3.24 4.36 -35.29
CA GLN A 153 -4.32 5.09 -35.97
C GLN A 153 -4.19 5.12 -37.49
N ASN A 154 -2.97 4.90 -38.04
CA ASN A 154 -2.69 5.01 -39.47
C ASN A 154 -1.99 3.77 -39.99
N LYS A 155 -2.68 2.98 -40.82
CA LYS A 155 -2.11 1.75 -41.43
C LYS A 155 -0.80 1.99 -42.21
N ASN A 156 -0.66 3.17 -42.85
CA ASN A 156 0.51 3.56 -43.65
C ASN A 156 1.27 4.68 -42.91
N PHE A 157 1.57 4.48 -41.64
CA PHE A 157 2.29 5.49 -40.85
C PHE A 157 3.69 5.73 -41.43
N ASN A 158 4.00 7.02 -41.68
CA ASN A 158 5.32 7.48 -42.01
C ASN A 158 5.78 8.53 -41.00
N GLU A 159 6.85 8.26 -40.24
CA GLU A 159 7.35 9.13 -39.19
C GLU A 159 7.92 10.45 -39.71
N GLU A 160 8.35 10.53 -41.01
CA GLU A 160 8.83 11.74 -41.62
C GLU A 160 7.73 12.81 -41.82
N LEU A 161 6.46 12.39 -41.78
CA LEU A 161 5.31 13.29 -41.93
C LEU A 161 4.79 13.83 -40.59
N VAL A 162 5.52 13.58 -39.50
CA VAL A 162 5.21 14.14 -38.17
C VAL A 162 6.03 15.39 -37.96
N GLU A 163 5.35 16.49 -37.73
CA GLU A 163 5.93 17.80 -37.46
C GLU A 163 5.56 18.23 -36.02
N ILE A 164 6.56 18.61 -35.24
CA ILE A 164 6.38 19.10 -33.87
C ILE A 164 6.87 20.54 -33.84
N SER A 165 5.95 21.50 -33.81
CA SER A 165 6.26 22.92 -33.68
C SER A 165 6.12 23.35 -32.21
N ILE A 166 7.00 24.27 -31.77
CA ILE A 166 7.12 24.74 -30.39
C ILE A 166 6.95 26.24 -30.38
N GLU A 167 6.10 26.77 -29.52
CA GLU A 167 5.80 28.20 -29.45
C GLU A 167 6.99 28.99 -28.91
N ASP A 168 7.70 28.50 -27.90
CA ASP A 168 8.86 29.18 -27.31
C ASP A 168 10.15 28.34 -27.47
N ILE A 169 10.88 28.63 -28.55
CA ILE A 169 12.16 27.98 -28.86
C ILE A 169 13.28 28.43 -27.91
N SER A 170 13.12 29.55 -27.17
CA SER A 170 14.19 30.08 -26.31
C SER A 170 14.63 29.10 -25.25
N LYS A 171 13.72 28.27 -24.78
CA LYS A 171 13.92 27.25 -23.72
C LYS A 171 14.47 25.93 -24.24
N LEU A 172 14.57 25.71 -25.55
CA LEU A 172 15.12 24.49 -26.10
C LEU A 172 16.64 24.40 -25.92
N PRO A 173 17.18 23.15 -25.77
CA PRO A 173 18.61 22.92 -25.88
C PRO A 173 19.20 23.40 -27.22
N LEU A 174 20.46 23.82 -27.22
CA LEU A 174 21.12 24.35 -28.43
C LEU A 174 21.03 23.36 -29.61
N ASN A 175 21.33 22.10 -29.38
CA ASN A 175 21.30 21.06 -30.40
C ASN A 175 19.91 20.85 -31.04
N LEU A 176 18.84 21.08 -30.30
CA LEU A 176 17.48 21.06 -30.85
C LEU A 176 17.15 22.38 -31.58
N LYS A 177 17.68 23.54 -31.09
CA LYS A 177 17.49 24.81 -31.76
C LYS A 177 18.13 24.83 -33.14
N GLU A 178 19.33 24.28 -33.29
CA GLU A 178 20.04 24.18 -34.57
C GLU A 178 19.25 23.38 -35.60
N ASN A 179 18.49 22.37 -35.19
CA ASN A 179 17.66 21.57 -36.07
C ASN A 179 16.28 22.20 -36.37
N TYR A 180 15.95 23.34 -35.75
CA TYR A 180 14.66 24.03 -35.90
C TYR A 180 14.55 24.97 -37.10
N GLU A 181 15.38 24.76 -38.11
CA GLU A 181 15.45 25.63 -39.32
C GLU A 181 14.13 25.70 -40.11
N LYS A 182 13.29 24.64 -40.03
CA LYS A 182 12.00 24.53 -40.75
C LYS A 182 10.79 24.96 -39.91
N ASN A 183 10.96 25.62 -38.78
CA ASN A 183 9.92 25.94 -37.81
C ASN A 183 9.21 24.72 -37.21
N TYR A 184 9.80 23.53 -37.30
CA TYR A 184 9.36 22.30 -36.61
C TYR A 184 10.57 21.37 -36.45
N LEU A 185 10.42 20.41 -35.54
CA LEU A 185 11.31 19.26 -35.33
C LEU A 185 10.63 17.98 -35.75
N SER A 186 11.37 17.05 -36.29
CA SER A 186 10.89 15.70 -36.59
C SER A 186 11.02 14.79 -35.39
N LEU A 187 10.29 13.64 -35.39
CA LEU A 187 10.46 12.61 -34.37
C LEU A 187 11.91 12.14 -34.28
N LYS A 188 12.62 12.10 -35.40
CA LYS A 188 14.00 11.65 -35.48
C LYS A 188 14.95 12.63 -34.78
N ASP A 189 14.71 13.93 -34.91
CA ASP A 189 15.54 14.96 -34.23
C ASP A 189 15.47 14.81 -32.72
N PHE A 190 14.27 14.67 -32.17
CA PHE A 190 14.07 14.42 -30.73
C PHE A 190 14.66 13.08 -30.27
N TYR A 191 14.47 12.01 -31.05
CA TYR A 191 14.99 10.69 -30.74
C TYR A 191 16.53 10.70 -30.70
N ASN A 192 17.17 11.26 -31.73
CA ASN A 192 18.64 11.35 -31.80
C ASN A 192 19.19 12.17 -30.64
N TYR A 193 18.54 13.31 -30.34
CA TYR A 193 18.90 14.14 -29.22
C TYR A 193 18.82 13.38 -27.89
N ALA A 194 17.69 12.78 -27.58
CA ALA A 194 17.49 12.07 -26.33
C ALA A 194 18.53 10.95 -26.14
N ILE A 195 18.76 10.12 -27.17
CA ILE A 195 19.76 9.04 -27.10
C ILE A 195 21.19 9.59 -26.97
N SER A 196 21.53 10.67 -27.67
CA SER A 196 22.87 11.24 -27.56
C SER A 196 23.17 11.75 -26.16
N VAL A 197 22.22 12.44 -25.53
CA VAL A 197 22.36 12.96 -24.16
C VAL A 197 22.48 11.78 -23.16
N GLU A 198 21.63 10.77 -23.25
CA GLU A 198 21.68 9.61 -22.35
C GLU A 198 23.01 8.86 -22.49
N LYS A 199 23.48 8.61 -23.71
CA LYS A 199 24.77 7.96 -23.98
C LYS A 199 25.96 8.73 -23.37
N GLU A 200 25.99 10.05 -23.52
CA GLU A 200 27.07 10.86 -22.96
C GLU A 200 27.06 10.83 -21.43
N ILE A 201 25.88 10.89 -20.80
CA ILE A 201 25.75 10.81 -19.34
C ILE A 201 26.19 9.43 -18.84
N LEU A 202 25.74 8.34 -19.47
CA LEU A 202 26.13 6.99 -19.09
C LEU A 202 27.64 6.78 -19.25
N LYS A 203 28.23 7.24 -20.35
CA LYS A 203 29.68 7.18 -20.58
C LYS A 203 30.44 7.95 -19.49
N TYR A 204 29.91 9.09 -19.03
CA TYR A 204 30.50 9.85 -17.95
C TYR A 204 30.44 9.08 -16.61
N ILE A 205 29.29 8.49 -16.29
CA ILE A 205 29.09 7.66 -15.08
C ILE A 205 30.00 6.44 -15.11
N ASP A 206 30.06 5.70 -16.21
CA ASP A 206 30.84 4.48 -16.37
C ASP A 206 32.35 4.73 -16.26
N ASN A 207 32.80 5.94 -16.62
CA ASN A 207 34.22 6.35 -16.48
C ASN A 207 34.50 7.08 -15.14
N PHE A 208 33.61 6.98 -14.16
CA PHE A 208 33.79 7.62 -12.84
C PHE A 208 34.08 9.13 -12.91
N GLY A 209 33.53 9.85 -13.88
CA GLY A 209 33.75 11.28 -14.05
C GLY A 209 35.13 11.69 -14.58
N LEU A 210 35.97 10.72 -14.98
CA LEU A 210 37.32 10.99 -15.50
C LEU A 210 37.32 11.54 -16.93
N VAL A 211 36.17 11.50 -17.63
CA VAL A 211 35.99 12.01 -18.98
C VAL A 211 35.10 13.24 -18.91
N ASP A 212 35.55 14.36 -19.50
CA ASP A 212 34.71 15.57 -19.58
C ASP A 212 33.41 15.27 -20.37
N TYR A 213 32.29 15.73 -19.85
CA TYR A 213 31.02 15.68 -20.57
C TYR A 213 30.89 16.88 -21.51
N ASP A 214 30.16 16.71 -22.59
CA ASP A 214 29.99 17.74 -23.62
C ASP A 214 29.46 19.06 -23.03
N ASN A 215 30.09 20.18 -23.36
CA ASN A 215 29.68 21.52 -22.92
C ASN A 215 28.25 21.88 -23.34
N SER A 216 27.70 21.25 -24.40
CA SER A 216 26.30 21.42 -24.79
C SER A 216 25.33 20.94 -23.75
N ILE A 217 25.69 19.89 -23.00
CA ILE A 217 24.88 19.39 -21.85
C ILE A 217 24.91 20.40 -20.71
N LYS A 218 26.06 21.07 -20.47
CA LYS A 218 26.21 22.08 -19.41
C LYS A 218 25.29 23.28 -19.57
N LEU A 219 25.08 23.71 -20.82
CA LEU A 219 24.38 24.98 -21.10
C LEU A 219 22.87 24.84 -21.20
N SER A 220 22.37 23.64 -21.49
CA SER A 220 20.98 23.45 -21.87
C SER A 220 20.10 22.77 -20.79
N ASN A 221 20.64 22.29 -19.67
CA ASN A 221 19.91 21.39 -18.75
C ASN A 221 19.84 21.91 -17.29
N LEU A 222 19.83 23.25 -17.13
CA LEU A 222 19.59 23.85 -15.81
C LEU A 222 18.15 23.75 -15.34
N GLU A 223 17.21 23.41 -16.25
CA GLU A 223 15.77 23.34 -16.00
C GLU A 223 15.16 22.08 -16.62
N LEU A 224 13.95 21.71 -16.17
CA LEU A 224 13.13 20.69 -16.81
C LEU A 224 12.41 21.26 -18.04
N TYR A 225 13.18 21.59 -19.08
CA TYR A 225 12.63 22.17 -20.32
C TYR A 225 11.64 21.21 -21.04
N SER A 226 11.72 19.90 -20.81
CA SER A 226 10.76 18.93 -21.34
C SER A 226 9.33 19.23 -20.93
N PHE A 227 9.09 19.78 -19.73
CA PHE A 227 7.75 20.19 -19.30
C PHE A 227 7.21 21.35 -20.13
N ASN A 228 8.04 22.35 -20.39
CA ASN A 228 7.69 23.48 -21.27
C ASN A 228 7.48 23.03 -22.71
N LEU A 229 8.33 22.12 -23.20
CA LEU A 229 8.22 21.54 -24.52
C LEU A 229 6.87 20.83 -24.71
N LEU A 230 6.51 19.95 -23.80
CA LEU A 230 5.26 19.18 -23.87
C LEU A 230 4.02 20.07 -23.68
N SER A 231 4.12 21.12 -22.85
CA SER A 231 3.02 22.07 -22.60
C SER A 231 2.71 22.95 -23.81
N ASN A 232 3.74 23.27 -24.64
CA ASN A 232 3.66 24.29 -25.71
C ASN A 232 3.94 23.69 -27.10
N SER A 233 3.86 22.38 -27.26
CA SER A 233 4.07 21.72 -28.54
C SER A 233 2.75 21.55 -29.31
N ASN A 234 2.80 21.91 -30.61
CA ASN A 234 1.72 21.62 -31.55
C ASN A 234 2.18 20.51 -32.49
N ILE A 235 1.44 19.39 -32.47
CA ILE A 235 1.75 18.18 -33.24
C ILE A 235 0.90 18.18 -34.51
N LYS A 236 1.55 17.99 -35.68
CA LYS A 236 0.85 17.76 -36.93
C LYS A 236 1.29 16.43 -37.53
N TYR A 237 0.35 15.75 -38.13
CA TYR A 237 0.60 14.55 -38.95
C TYR A 237 -0.02 14.74 -40.33
N GLN A 238 0.77 14.61 -41.39
CA GLN A 238 0.37 14.88 -42.77
C GLN A 238 -0.28 16.27 -42.93
N GLY A 239 0.26 17.29 -42.27
CA GLY A 239 -0.24 18.65 -42.28
C GLY A 239 -1.52 18.93 -41.49
N LYS A 240 -2.12 17.90 -40.86
CA LYS A 240 -3.31 18.02 -40.01
C LYS A 240 -2.93 18.07 -38.53
N ASN A 241 -3.59 18.93 -37.78
CA ASN A 241 -3.39 18.98 -36.32
C ASN A 241 -3.79 17.66 -35.66
N PHE A 242 -2.89 17.16 -34.80
CA PHE A 242 -3.09 15.97 -33.99
C PHE A 242 -3.19 16.37 -32.52
N SER A 243 -4.37 16.23 -31.92
CA SER A 243 -4.61 16.59 -30.53
C SER A 243 -4.53 15.37 -29.63
N LEU A 244 -3.60 15.41 -28.70
CA LEU A 244 -3.39 14.40 -27.67
C LEU A 244 -2.81 15.06 -26.43
N ASP A 245 -3.46 14.85 -25.27
CA ASP A 245 -2.99 15.36 -24.00
C ASP A 245 -2.03 14.35 -23.35
N PHE A 246 -0.95 14.85 -22.79
CA PHE A 246 0.05 14.04 -22.10
C PHE A 246 -0.02 14.24 -20.59
N VAL A 247 0.20 13.15 -19.84
CA VAL A 247 0.35 13.15 -18.38
C VAL A 247 1.72 12.60 -18.04
N ILE A 248 2.60 13.40 -17.46
CA ILE A 248 3.92 12.92 -17.02
C ILE A 248 3.73 12.17 -15.70
N MET A 249 4.16 10.92 -15.66
CA MET A 249 3.94 10.03 -14.52
C MET A 249 5.27 9.53 -13.96
N PHE A 250 5.72 10.12 -12.84
CA PHE A 250 6.90 9.67 -12.11
C PHE A 250 6.55 8.52 -11.17
N ASP A 251 7.14 7.35 -11.40
CA ASP A 251 6.94 6.19 -10.53
C ASP A 251 8.10 6.01 -9.56
N ASP A 252 7.75 5.70 -8.31
CA ASP A 252 8.72 5.43 -7.24
C ASP A 252 9.70 6.59 -6.96
N LEU A 253 9.22 7.84 -6.93
CA LEU A 253 10.05 9.03 -6.69
C LEU A 253 10.96 8.90 -5.45
N HIS A 254 10.57 8.07 -4.48
CA HIS A 254 11.34 7.79 -3.27
C HIS A 254 12.69 7.08 -3.52
N LYS A 255 12.93 6.52 -4.71
CA LYS A 255 14.22 5.92 -5.10
C LYS A 255 15.28 6.96 -5.47
N LEU A 256 14.86 8.18 -5.76
CA LEU A 256 15.76 9.29 -5.94
C LEU A 256 16.38 9.74 -4.61
N THR A 257 17.53 10.37 -4.66
CA THR A 257 18.13 10.98 -3.47
C THR A 257 17.26 12.12 -2.94
N THR A 258 17.51 12.56 -1.73
CA THR A 258 16.74 13.67 -1.15
C THR A 258 16.87 14.94 -1.98
N LEU A 259 18.10 15.28 -2.42
CA LEU A 259 18.36 16.47 -3.25
C LEU A 259 17.63 16.41 -4.59
N GLN A 260 17.69 15.28 -5.29
CA GLN A 260 17.01 15.08 -6.58
C GLN A 260 15.49 15.21 -6.47
N ARG A 261 14.89 14.64 -5.42
CA ARG A 261 13.45 14.80 -5.16
C ARG A 261 13.08 16.24 -4.88
N ASP A 262 13.88 16.90 -4.05
CA ASP A 262 13.68 18.30 -3.69
C ASP A 262 13.71 19.20 -4.92
N LEU A 263 14.62 18.93 -5.86
CA LEU A 263 14.69 19.63 -7.15
C LEU A 263 13.42 19.43 -7.98
N ILE A 264 12.93 18.18 -8.10
CA ILE A 264 11.68 17.90 -8.83
C ILE A 264 10.51 18.64 -8.18
N TYR A 265 10.33 18.52 -6.87
CA TYR A 265 9.23 19.20 -6.18
C TYR A 265 9.31 20.71 -6.27
N LYS A 266 10.50 21.30 -6.09
CA LYS A 266 10.70 22.76 -6.28
C LYS A 266 10.30 23.19 -7.67
N THR A 267 10.73 22.47 -8.70
CA THR A 267 10.38 22.80 -10.09
C THR A 267 8.86 22.70 -10.32
N ILE A 268 8.23 21.62 -9.88
CA ILE A 268 6.80 21.36 -10.13
C ILE A 268 5.89 22.31 -9.34
N LEU A 269 6.29 22.70 -8.12
CA LEU A 269 5.46 23.55 -7.25
C LEU A 269 5.66 25.05 -7.48
N ASN A 270 6.85 25.45 -7.94
CA ASN A 270 7.15 26.86 -8.19
C ASN A 270 6.69 27.32 -9.58
N ASP A 271 6.82 26.45 -10.58
CA ASP A 271 6.48 26.76 -11.96
C ASP A 271 5.11 26.13 -12.31
N ARG A 272 4.23 26.93 -12.90
CA ARG A 272 2.93 26.43 -13.38
C ARG A 272 3.09 25.96 -14.82
N TYR A 273 3.15 24.64 -14.97
CA TYR A 273 3.15 24.01 -16.30
C TYR A 273 1.72 23.69 -16.74
N ASN A 274 1.44 23.90 -18.01
CA ASN A 274 0.17 23.49 -18.62
C ASN A 274 0.23 22.01 -19.07
N ILE A 275 0.73 21.15 -18.19
CA ILE A 275 0.79 19.70 -18.36
C ILE A 275 0.47 19.01 -17.05
N SER A 276 -0.25 17.91 -17.14
CA SER A 276 -0.59 17.11 -15.94
C SER A 276 0.63 16.33 -15.46
N ILE A 277 0.89 16.37 -14.14
CA ILE A 277 2.04 15.70 -13.53
C ILE A 277 1.52 14.84 -12.38
N TRP A 278 1.77 13.52 -12.47
CA TRP A 278 1.44 12.56 -11.43
C TRP A 278 2.72 11.96 -10.85
N ILE A 279 2.77 11.84 -9.55
CA ILE A 279 3.93 11.33 -8.81
C ILE A 279 3.49 10.22 -7.89
N THR A 280 4.21 9.10 -7.90
CA THR A 280 4.06 8.07 -6.88
C THR A 280 5.26 8.02 -5.97
N GLU A 281 5.01 7.92 -4.66
CA GLU A 281 6.06 7.73 -3.66
C GLU A 281 5.60 6.89 -2.48
N ARG A 282 6.54 6.48 -1.63
CA ARG A 282 6.22 5.82 -0.36
C ARG A 282 5.74 6.84 0.68
N LEU A 283 4.90 6.37 1.59
CA LEU A 283 4.54 7.13 2.79
C LEU A 283 5.81 7.49 3.59
N SER A 284 5.95 8.76 3.95
CA SER A 284 7.10 9.25 4.72
C SER A 284 6.67 10.43 5.60
N ILE A 285 6.18 10.10 6.80
CA ILE A 285 5.67 11.08 7.76
C ILE A 285 6.77 11.81 8.54
N LEU A 286 7.91 11.15 8.72
CA LEU A 286 9.02 11.68 9.51
C LEU A 286 10.03 12.47 8.66
N ARG A 287 9.70 12.74 7.38
CA ARG A 287 10.54 13.58 6.54
C ARG A 287 10.30 15.06 6.83
N ASP A 288 11.37 15.80 6.68
CA ASP A 288 11.29 17.25 6.70
C ASP A 288 10.43 17.73 5.53
N ASN A 289 9.26 18.28 5.84
CA ASN A 289 8.33 18.84 4.87
C ASN A 289 8.71 20.27 4.47
N SER A 290 9.97 20.68 4.66
CA SER A 290 10.44 22.04 4.35
C SER A 290 10.17 22.47 2.89
N ILE A 291 10.17 21.50 1.98
CA ILE A 291 9.90 21.74 0.54
C ILE A 291 8.46 22.22 0.31
N PHE A 292 7.53 21.77 1.13
CA PHE A 292 6.12 22.16 1.06
C PHE A 292 5.81 23.42 1.88
N HIS A 293 6.84 24.07 2.48
CA HIS A 293 6.64 25.35 3.17
C HIS A 293 6.15 26.41 2.19
N GLY A 294 4.99 26.99 2.50
CA GLY A 294 4.33 27.99 1.65
C GLY A 294 3.35 27.40 0.63
N THR A 295 3.31 26.08 0.43
CA THR A 295 2.31 25.40 -0.39
C THR A 295 1.23 24.75 0.44
N THR A 296 0.02 24.64 -0.08
CA THR A 296 -1.14 24.09 0.61
C THR A 296 -1.72 22.92 -0.18
N ASN A 297 -1.93 21.78 0.52
CA ASN A 297 -2.66 20.65 -0.06
C ASN A 297 -4.05 21.11 -0.53
N ASN A 298 -4.51 20.58 -1.64
CA ASN A 298 -5.75 20.93 -2.36
C ASN A 298 -5.75 22.31 -3.02
N ARG A 299 -4.79 23.19 -2.73
CA ARG A 299 -4.63 24.46 -3.43
C ARG A 299 -3.55 24.39 -4.52
N ASP A 300 -2.35 23.97 -4.15
CA ASP A 300 -1.17 24.00 -5.00
C ASP A 300 -0.85 22.62 -5.58
N TYR A 301 -1.24 21.54 -4.89
CA TYR A 301 -1.12 20.14 -5.31
C TYR A 301 -2.21 19.30 -4.66
N ILE A 302 -2.42 18.08 -5.15
CA ILE A 302 -3.33 17.09 -4.59
C ILE A 302 -2.50 15.95 -4.03
N ASN A 303 -2.70 15.65 -2.75
CA ASN A 303 -2.04 14.55 -2.06
C ASN A 303 -3.07 13.49 -1.69
N ILE A 304 -2.97 12.31 -2.29
CA ILE A 304 -3.85 11.18 -2.02
C ILE A 304 -3.04 10.08 -1.31
N HIS A 305 -3.45 9.79 -0.08
CA HIS A 305 -3.00 8.60 0.64
C HIS A 305 -3.92 7.44 0.26
N LEU A 306 -3.42 6.51 -0.56
CA LEU A 306 -4.24 5.45 -1.16
C LEU A 306 -4.86 4.53 -0.10
N GLU A 307 -4.14 4.23 0.99
CA GLU A 307 -4.68 3.44 2.11
C GLU A 307 -5.85 4.14 2.80
N ASP A 308 -5.75 5.46 3.02
CA ASP A 308 -6.79 6.22 3.71
C ASP A 308 -8.04 6.38 2.83
N ALA A 309 -7.84 6.54 1.52
CA ALA A 309 -8.93 6.60 0.57
C ALA A 309 -9.74 5.30 0.53
N ILE A 310 -9.08 4.14 0.69
CA ILE A 310 -9.75 2.83 0.78
C ILE A 310 -10.28 2.56 2.19
N ARG A 311 -9.58 3.03 3.24
CA ARG A 311 -9.96 2.85 4.65
C ARG A 311 -11.23 3.61 5.02
N GLY A 312 -11.64 4.62 4.27
CA GLY A 312 -12.70 5.61 4.53
C GLY A 312 -13.81 5.15 5.48
N LYS A 313 -14.23 6.02 6.39
CA LYS A 313 -15.20 5.72 7.49
C LYS A 313 -16.53 5.14 6.99
N THR A 314 -16.92 5.46 5.78
CA THR A 314 -18.19 5.05 5.13
C THR A 314 -18.07 3.74 4.35
N ASN A 315 -16.86 3.26 4.03
CA ASN A 315 -16.64 2.20 3.04
C ASN A 315 -15.77 1.04 3.53
N LYS A 316 -16.07 0.49 4.71
CA LYS A 316 -15.35 -0.68 5.27
C LYS A 316 -15.29 -1.91 4.34
N LYS A 317 -16.16 -1.95 3.32
CA LYS A 317 -16.23 -3.08 2.37
C LYS A 317 -15.45 -2.86 1.07
N ILE A 318 -14.96 -1.63 0.75
CA ILE A 318 -14.29 -1.37 -0.54
C ILE A 318 -13.08 -2.29 -0.70
N PHE A 319 -12.18 -2.33 0.28
CA PHE A 319 -10.98 -3.14 0.17
C PHE A 319 -11.27 -4.65 0.11
N SER A 320 -12.26 -5.12 0.88
CA SER A 320 -12.69 -6.52 0.82
C SER A 320 -13.28 -6.88 -0.55
N ASN A 321 -14.12 -6.01 -1.12
CA ASN A 321 -14.68 -6.20 -2.46
C ASN A 321 -13.59 -6.17 -3.53
N PHE A 322 -12.64 -5.22 -3.43
CA PHE A 322 -11.48 -5.13 -4.31
C PHE A 322 -10.66 -6.43 -4.28
N LEU A 323 -10.38 -7.00 -3.10
CA LEU A 323 -9.66 -8.26 -3.00
C LEU A 323 -10.48 -9.45 -3.49
N SER A 324 -11.79 -9.47 -3.28
CA SER A 324 -12.69 -10.50 -3.82
C SER A 324 -12.67 -10.48 -5.35
N ASN A 325 -12.71 -9.29 -5.98
CA ASN A 325 -12.60 -9.15 -7.42
C ASN A 325 -11.24 -9.63 -7.95
N ILE A 326 -10.14 -9.22 -7.31
CA ILE A 326 -8.80 -9.72 -7.64
C ILE A 326 -8.75 -11.25 -7.55
N THR A 327 -9.32 -11.82 -6.49
CA THR A 327 -9.33 -13.27 -6.28
C THR A 327 -10.10 -13.96 -7.41
N LYS A 328 -11.29 -13.46 -7.75
CA LYS A 328 -12.11 -13.99 -8.84
C LYS A 328 -11.36 -13.95 -10.18
N TYR A 329 -10.74 -12.81 -10.52
CA TYR A 329 -9.99 -12.69 -11.76
C TYR A 329 -8.80 -13.67 -11.82
N ARG A 330 -8.07 -13.81 -10.70
CA ARG A 330 -6.91 -14.72 -10.63
C ARG A 330 -7.29 -16.19 -10.70
N MET A 331 -8.41 -16.58 -10.08
CA MET A 331 -8.90 -17.96 -10.14
C MET A 331 -9.23 -18.41 -11.58
N ASN A 332 -9.69 -17.50 -12.45
CA ASN A 332 -9.95 -17.79 -13.85
C ASN A 332 -8.69 -18.19 -14.64
N PHE A 333 -7.49 -17.89 -14.13
CA PHE A 333 -6.19 -18.25 -14.74
C PHE A 333 -5.55 -19.49 -14.12
N GLY A 334 -6.08 -19.98 -13.01
CA GLY A 334 -5.61 -21.21 -12.39
C GLY A 334 -5.80 -22.41 -13.31
N SER A 335 -4.81 -23.29 -13.38
CA SER A 335 -4.87 -24.53 -14.17
C SER A 335 -5.84 -25.58 -13.61
N ASN A 336 -6.38 -25.34 -12.41
CA ASN A 336 -7.21 -26.29 -11.67
C ASN A 336 -8.66 -25.80 -11.56
N ASN A 337 -9.62 -26.71 -11.62
CA ASN A 337 -11.07 -26.47 -11.54
C ASN A 337 -11.56 -26.03 -10.13
N ILE A 338 -10.80 -25.18 -9.43
CA ILE A 338 -11.23 -24.60 -8.18
C ILE A 338 -12.18 -23.45 -8.49
N ALA A 339 -13.47 -23.66 -8.32
CA ALA A 339 -14.50 -22.68 -8.71
C ALA A 339 -14.43 -21.35 -7.95
N SER A 340 -14.03 -21.37 -6.67
CA SER A 340 -13.91 -20.16 -5.83
C SER A 340 -12.88 -20.37 -4.74
N PHE A 341 -11.99 -19.37 -4.56
CA PHE A 341 -11.02 -19.36 -3.47
C PHE A 341 -11.70 -19.29 -2.10
N GLU A 342 -12.74 -18.45 -1.96
CA GLU A 342 -13.46 -18.24 -0.72
C GLU A 342 -14.18 -19.52 -0.25
N SER A 343 -14.79 -20.26 -1.18
CA SER A 343 -15.51 -21.51 -0.85
C SER A 343 -14.60 -22.63 -0.36
N LYS A 344 -13.30 -22.55 -0.63
CA LYS A 344 -12.29 -23.50 -0.14
C LYS A 344 -11.69 -23.10 1.22
N LEU A 345 -12.19 -22.05 1.85
CA LEU A 345 -11.81 -21.62 3.19
C LEU A 345 -12.96 -21.92 4.17
N SER A 346 -12.89 -23.04 4.89
CA SER A 346 -13.91 -23.40 5.87
C SER A 346 -13.93 -22.43 7.04
N THR A 347 -15.13 -22.15 7.54
CA THR A 347 -15.36 -21.42 8.79
C THR A 347 -15.91 -22.34 9.89
N ILE A 348 -16.01 -23.64 9.62
CA ILE A 348 -16.61 -24.63 10.49
C ILE A 348 -15.51 -25.33 11.27
N PHE A 349 -15.60 -25.33 12.59
CA PHE A 349 -14.74 -26.07 13.49
C PHE A 349 -15.23 -27.52 13.64
N GLU A 350 -14.38 -28.41 14.09
CA GLU A 350 -14.78 -29.75 14.48
C GLU A 350 -15.75 -29.71 15.68
N ALA A 351 -16.81 -30.48 15.60
CA ALA A 351 -17.86 -30.44 16.62
C ALA A 351 -17.33 -30.82 18.02
N GLN A 352 -16.38 -31.76 18.08
CA GLN A 352 -15.76 -32.20 19.31
C GLN A 352 -14.99 -31.06 20.01
N ASP A 353 -14.21 -30.27 19.27
CA ASP A 353 -13.42 -29.17 19.84
C ASP A 353 -14.32 -28.09 20.45
N ILE A 354 -15.45 -27.81 19.81
CA ILE A 354 -16.45 -26.86 20.33
C ILE A 354 -17.12 -27.40 21.57
N GLU A 355 -17.52 -28.67 21.57
CA GLU A 355 -18.16 -29.31 22.71
C GLU A 355 -17.24 -29.32 23.93
N ASP A 356 -15.98 -29.73 23.76
CA ASP A 356 -14.98 -29.77 24.82
C ASP A 356 -14.71 -28.38 25.39
N ALA A 357 -14.61 -27.36 24.53
CA ALA A 357 -14.44 -25.98 24.95
C ALA A 357 -15.63 -25.45 25.75
N ILE A 358 -16.86 -25.73 25.31
CA ILE A 358 -18.08 -25.34 26.03
C ILE A 358 -18.15 -26.02 27.41
N ARG A 359 -17.95 -27.34 27.48
CA ARG A 359 -17.94 -28.08 28.72
C ARG A 359 -16.87 -27.58 29.71
N HIS A 360 -15.69 -27.25 29.20
CA HIS A 360 -14.63 -26.69 30.04
C HIS A 360 -15.04 -25.34 30.64
N LEU A 361 -15.56 -24.42 29.82
CA LEU A 361 -16.00 -23.11 30.28
C LEU A 361 -17.19 -23.17 31.24
N GLN A 362 -18.16 -24.08 31.00
CA GLN A 362 -19.26 -24.30 31.92
C GLN A 362 -18.76 -24.72 33.32
N LYS A 363 -17.78 -25.63 33.39
CA LYS A 363 -17.15 -26.03 34.66
C LYS A 363 -16.42 -24.86 35.32
N GLU A 364 -15.66 -24.07 34.57
CA GLU A 364 -14.94 -22.89 35.08
C GLU A 364 -15.92 -21.86 35.66
N LEU A 365 -17.05 -21.63 35.01
CA LEU A 365 -18.01 -20.59 35.38
C LEU A 365 -18.97 -21.05 36.52
N ASN A 366 -19.13 -22.33 36.73
CA ASN A 366 -20.01 -22.88 37.82
C ASN A 366 -19.59 -22.44 39.22
N ILE A 367 -18.36 -21.98 39.43
CA ILE A 367 -17.92 -21.37 40.71
C ILE A 367 -18.75 -20.13 41.08
N TYR A 368 -19.43 -19.50 40.09
CA TYR A 368 -20.28 -18.33 40.30
C TYR A 368 -21.76 -18.65 40.45
N SER A 369 -22.16 -19.92 40.49
CA SER A 369 -23.57 -20.37 40.60
C SER A 369 -24.23 -19.95 41.91
N GLU A 370 -23.45 -19.80 42.99
CA GLU A 370 -23.93 -19.33 44.29
C GLU A 370 -24.03 -17.79 44.41
N SER A 371 -23.50 -17.05 43.42
CA SER A 371 -23.57 -15.59 43.42
C SER A 371 -24.97 -15.13 43.00
N ILE A 372 -25.70 -14.42 43.87
CA ILE A 372 -27.04 -13.87 43.57
C ILE A 372 -26.98 -13.04 42.25
N LYS A 373 -25.94 -12.30 42.05
CA LYS A 373 -25.75 -11.42 40.90
C LYS A 373 -25.61 -12.15 39.58
N TYR A 374 -24.99 -13.32 39.53
CA TYR A 374 -24.66 -14.04 38.31
C TYR A 374 -25.45 -15.35 38.12
N LYS A 375 -26.25 -15.71 39.09
CA LYS A 375 -27.01 -17.00 39.11
C LYS A 375 -27.80 -17.21 37.82
N GLN A 376 -28.58 -16.23 37.38
CA GLN A 376 -29.38 -16.34 36.15
C GLN A 376 -28.52 -16.57 34.91
N LEU A 377 -27.36 -15.88 34.79
CA LEU A 377 -26.44 -16.05 33.67
C LEU A 377 -25.79 -17.44 33.66
N ILE A 378 -25.48 -17.99 34.85
CA ILE A 378 -24.91 -19.34 34.93
C ILE A 378 -25.98 -20.40 34.65
N GLU A 379 -27.22 -20.23 35.12
CA GLU A 379 -28.34 -21.10 34.74
C GLU A 379 -28.59 -21.08 33.23
N GLU A 380 -28.52 -19.91 32.58
CA GLU A 380 -28.62 -19.80 31.11
C GLU A 380 -27.51 -20.60 30.42
N ILE A 381 -26.25 -20.45 30.88
CA ILE A 381 -25.09 -21.17 30.32
C ILE A 381 -25.28 -22.68 30.46
N ASN A 382 -25.76 -23.16 31.59
CA ASN A 382 -25.95 -24.58 31.85
C ASN A 382 -27.12 -25.18 31.06
N ASN A 383 -28.08 -24.36 30.65
CA ASN A 383 -29.24 -24.79 29.87
C ASN A 383 -29.01 -24.76 28.34
N PHE A 384 -27.81 -24.33 27.86
CA PHE A 384 -27.50 -24.44 26.45
C PHE A 384 -27.40 -25.90 26.01
N CYS A 385 -28.29 -26.30 25.09
CA CYS A 385 -28.34 -27.65 24.51
C CYS A 385 -27.57 -27.76 23.18
N GLU A 386 -27.24 -26.62 22.54
CA GLU A 386 -26.56 -26.59 21.25
C GLU A 386 -25.07 -26.35 21.45
N TYR A 387 -24.25 -27.27 20.98
CA TYR A 387 -22.81 -27.18 21.00
C TYR A 387 -22.32 -26.64 19.65
N ASN A 388 -22.43 -25.31 19.45
CA ASN A 388 -21.96 -24.64 18.26
C ASN A 388 -21.06 -23.42 18.60
N PHE A 389 -20.34 -22.89 17.60
CA PHE A 389 -19.43 -21.78 17.81
C PHE A 389 -20.14 -20.51 18.32
N GLY A 390 -21.39 -20.28 17.88
CA GLY A 390 -22.20 -19.17 18.38
C GLY A 390 -22.49 -19.26 19.89
N THR A 391 -22.82 -20.44 20.38
CA THR A 391 -23.00 -20.72 21.80
C THR A 391 -21.69 -20.52 22.58
N LEU A 392 -20.56 -21.02 22.06
CA LEU A 392 -19.27 -20.82 22.67
C LEU A 392 -18.93 -19.31 22.82
N LEU A 393 -19.19 -18.50 21.79
CA LEU A 393 -18.97 -17.07 21.87
C LEU A 393 -19.86 -16.37 22.90
N LYS A 394 -21.11 -16.81 23.09
CA LYS A 394 -21.98 -16.29 24.13
C LYS A 394 -21.43 -16.60 25.52
N ILE A 395 -21.00 -17.83 25.76
CA ILE A 395 -20.41 -18.25 27.05
C ILE A 395 -19.14 -17.45 27.35
N LEU A 396 -18.27 -17.26 26.34
CA LEU A 396 -17.06 -16.45 26.49
C LEU A 396 -17.38 -14.97 26.76
N ALA A 397 -18.41 -14.40 26.11
CA ALA A 397 -18.84 -13.04 26.36
C ALA A 397 -19.34 -12.88 27.81
N ILE A 398 -20.12 -13.85 28.31
CA ILE A 398 -20.57 -13.88 29.72
C ILE A 398 -19.37 -14.01 30.68
N SER A 399 -18.41 -14.89 30.38
CA SER A 399 -17.17 -15.02 31.15
C SER A 399 -16.43 -13.69 31.28
N ILE A 400 -16.23 -12.98 30.15
CA ILE A 400 -15.56 -11.68 30.12
C ILE A 400 -16.36 -10.65 30.92
N TYR A 401 -17.68 -10.64 30.78
CA TYR A 401 -18.59 -9.75 31.53
C TYR A 401 -18.45 -9.95 33.03
N ILE A 402 -18.53 -11.19 33.52
CA ILE A 402 -18.38 -11.54 34.94
C ILE A 402 -17.02 -11.09 35.47
N GLU A 403 -15.94 -11.42 34.77
CA GLU A 403 -14.57 -11.06 35.20
C GLU A 403 -14.36 -9.54 35.27
N ARG A 404 -14.90 -8.78 34.32
CA ARG A 404 -14.82 -7.31 34.33
C ARG A 404 -15.60 -6.67 35.48
N ASN A 405 -16.80 -7.15 35.75
CA ASN A 405 -17.62 -6.62 36.83
C ASN A 405 -17.03 -6.93 38.22
N ARG A 406 -16.30 -8.03 38.34
CA ARG A 406 -15.59 -8.34 39.60
C ARG A 406 -14.45 -7.40 39.90
N LEU A 407 -13.77 -6.90 38.87
CA LEU A 407 -12.67 -5.96 39.03
C LEU A 407 -13.16 -4.53 39.33
N ASN A 408 -14.35 -4.18 38.86
CA ASN A 408 -14.94 -2.86 39.08
C ASN A 408 -15.64 -2.73 40.44
N LYS A 409 -15.07 -3.30 41.52
CA LYS A 409 -15.61 -3.40 42.87
C LYS A 409 -16.08 -2.07 43.52
N GLN A 410 -15.98 -0.93 42.85
CA GLN A 410 -16.30 0.38 43.44
C GLN A 410 -17.74 0.87 43.25
N GLN A 411 -18.64 0.21 42.50
CA GLN A 411 -19.93 0.83 42.16
C GLN A 411 -21.21 0.00 42.24
N THR A 412 -21.20 -1.28 42.53
CA THR A 412 -22.49 -2.02 42.65
C THR A 412 -22.51 -2.99 43.82
N PHE A 413 -23.57 -2.82 44.65
CA PHE A 413 -23.88 -3.79 45.72
C PHE A 413 -24.11 -5.19 45.11
N ASP A 414 -23.53 -6.23 45.75
CA ASP A 414 -23.63 -7.65 45.30
C ASP A 414 -25.06 -8.24 45.38
N PHE A 415 -26.06 -7.43 45.73
CA PHE A 415 -27.44 -7.80 45.95
C PHE A 415 -28.43 -7.35 44.89
N VAL A 416 -28.01 -6.74 43.83
CA VAL A 416 -28.89 -6.27 42.75
C VAL A 416 -28.79 -7.22 41.57
N GLU A 417 -29.92 -7.83 41.19
CA GLU A 417 -30.03 -8.59 39.93
C GLU A 417 -29.80 -7.64 38.72
N ILE A 418 -29.00 -8.10 37.76
CA ILE A 418 -28.71 -7.32 36.55
C ILE A 418 -29.91 -7.47 35.59
N GLU A 419 -30.46 -6.35 35.10
CA GLU A 419 -31.54 -6.41 34.10
C GLU A 419 -31.10 -7.09 32.82
N LYS A 420 -31.96 -7.96 32.25
CA LYS A 420 -31.66 -8.72 31.02
C LYS A 420 -31.32 -7.81 29.80
N SER A 421 -31.97 -6.66 29.68
CA SER A 421 -31.77 -5.70 28.57
C SER A 421 -30.37 -5.10 28.59
N GLU A 422 -29.85 -4.70 29.74
CA GLU A 422 -28.49 -4.15 29.88
C GLU A 422 -27.43 -5.24 29.63
N THR A 423 -27.75 -6.50 29.98
CA THR A 423 -26.84 -7.61 29.74
C THR A 423 -26.73 -7.95 28.26
N GLU A 424 -27.83 -8.02 27.52
CA GLU A 424 -27.84 -8.33 26.10
C GLU A 424 -27.10 -7.32 25.25
N GLU A 425 -27.28 -6.02 25.52
CA GLU A 425 -26.54 -4.96 24.85
C GLU A 425 -25.03 -5.04 25.17
N SER A 426 -24.68 -5.25 26.42
CA SER A 426 -23.31 -5.43 26.88
C SER A 426 -22.67 -6.67 26.24
N LEU A 427 -23.38 -7.79 26.16
CA LEU A 427 -22.88 -9.04 25.56
C LEU A 427 -22.68 -8.91 24.04
N SER A 428 -23.56 -8.19 23.35
CA SER A 428 -23.39 -7.93 21.92
C SER A 428 -22.11 -7.17 21.61
N THR A 429 -21.73 -6.20 22.43
CA THR A 429 -20.49 -5.42 22.31
C THR A 429 -19.25 -6.25 22.63
N LEU A 430 -19.37 -7.34 23.39
CA LEU A 430 -18.27 -8.25 23.76
C LEU A 430 -17.98 -9.33 22.73
N LYS A 431 -18.85 -9.54 21.72
CA LYS A 431 -18.67 -10.58 20.69
C LYS A 431 -17.29 -10.58 20.03
N PRO A 432 -16.72 -9.44 19.59
CA PRO A 432 -15.36 -9.43 19.02
C PRO A 432 -14.27 -9.82 20.04
N SER A 433 -14.47 -9.49 21.32
CA SER A 433 -13.55 -9.90 22.38
C SER A 433 -13.69 -11.40 22.65
N ALA A 434 -14.91 -11.94 22.69
CA ALA A 434 -15.18 -13.38 22.85
C ALA A 434 -14.53 -14.18 21.72
N GLU A 435 -14.62 -13.71 20.48
CA GLU A 435 -13.95 -14.33 19.34
C GLU A 435 -12.41 -14.36 19.49
N TYR A 436 -11.80 -13.31 20.02
CA TYR A 436 -10.35 -13.29 20.30
C TYR A 436 -10.01 -14.23 21.48
N PHE A 437 -10.83 -14.22 22.54
CA PHE A 437 -10.60 -15.05 23.71
C PHE A 437 -10.85 -16.54 23.44
N SER A 438 -11.57 -16.93 22.37
CA SER A 438 -11.68 -18.33 21.96
C SER A 438 -10.29 -18.92 21.61
N MET A 439 -9.42 -18.12 21.00
CA MET A 439 -8.02 -18.52 20.77
C MET A 439 -7.23 -18.65 22.09
N ILE A 440 -7.41 -17.67 22.99
CA ILE A 440 -6.59 -17.61 24.22
C ILE A 440 -7.00 -18.69 25.23
N LYS A 441 -8.32 -18.84 25.48
CA LYS A 441 -8.86 -19.78 26.51
C LYS A 441 -9.10 -21.17 25.95
N CYS A 442 -9.61 -21.29 24.72
CA CYS A 442 -10.04 -22.56 24.13
C CYS A 442 -9.07 -23.12 23.10
N LYS A 443 -8.00 -22.40 22.76
CA LYS A 443 -6.99 -22.78 21.76
C LYS A 443 -7.57 -23.02 20.35
N LEU A 444 -8.71 -22.41 20.02
CA LEU A 444 -9.31 -22.49 18.70
C LEU A 444 -8.65 -21.52 17.74
N ALA A 445 -8.64 -21.83 16.45
CA ALA A 445 -8.10 -20.95 15.44
C ALA A 445 -8.81 -19.58 15.43
N TYR A 446 -8.05 -18.51 15.25
CA TYR A 446 -8.55 -17.14 15.16
C TYR A 446 -8.25 -16.49 13.80
N TYR A 447 -7.11 -16.83 13.18
CA TYR A 447 -6.65 -16.25 11.93
C TYR A 447 -7.07 -17.09 10.71
N TYR A 448 -8.38 -17.20 10.46
CA TYR A 448 -8.95 -17.99 9.39
C TYR A 448 -10.08 -17.23 8.70
N SER A 449 -10.64 -17.77 7.62
CA SER A 449 -11.69 -17.22 6.77
C SER A 449 -11.22 -16.05 5.85
N PHE A 450 -11.92 -15.89 4.73
CA PHE A 450 -11.62 -14.83 3.78
C PHE A 450 -11.68 -13.43 4.41
N GLU A 451 -12.65 -13.18 5.29
CA GLU A 451 -12.79 -11.90 5.98
C GLU A 451 -11.54 -11.55 6.82
N LYS A 452 -11.00 -12.50 7.59
CA LYS A 452 -9.80 -12.25 8.39
C LYS A 452 -8.54 -12.18 7.54
N ILE A 453 -8.46 -12.97 6.46
CA ILE A 453 -7.36 -12.87 5.49
C ILE A 453 -7.33 -11.49 4.82
N THR A 454 -8.48 -10.92 4.46
CA THR A 454 -8.55 -9.55 3.94
C THR A 454 -8.09 -8.50 4.98
N ARG A 455 -8.43 -8.70 6.25
CA ARG A 455 -7.91 -7.85 7.34
C ARG A 455 -6.40 -8.03 7.53
N LEU A 456 -5.88 -9.25 7.44
CA LEU A 456 -4.45 -9.56 7.52
C LEU A 456 -3.65 -8.85 6.43
N ALA A 457 -4.24 -8.59 5.28
CA ALA A 457 -3.61 -7.83 4.20
C ALA A 457 -3.21 -6.39 4.59
N SER A 458 -3.73 -5.83 5.68
CA SER A 458 -3.37 -4.48 6.17
C SER A 458 -3.46 -3.40 5.09
N TYR A 459 -4.50 -3.48 4.24
CA TYR A 459 -4.69 -2.64 3.04
C TYR A 459 -3.59 -2.77 1.98
N ASN A 460 -2.80 -3.85 2.00
CA ASN A 460 -1.72 -4.11 1.07
C ASN A 460 -2.04 -5.30 0.16
N THR A 461 -2.20 -5.04 -1.13
CA THR A 461 -2.56 -6.06 -2.13
C THR A 461 -1.50 -7.15 -2.26
N GLU A 462 -0.22 -6.77 -2.22
CA GLU A 462 0.89 -7.73 -2.31
C GLU A 462 0.92 -8.68 -1.12
N GLN A 463 0.66 -8.16 0.08
CA GLN A 463 0.55 -8.99 1.29
C GLN A 463 -0.61 -9.97 1.18
N PHE A 464 -1.77 -9.52 0.69
CA PHE A 464 -2.90 -10.40 0.42
C PHE A 464 -2.53 -11.50 -0.56
N LEU A 465 -1.94 -11.15 -1.71
CA LEU A 465 -1.55 -12.11 -2.74
C LEU A 465 -0.53 -13.12 -2.21
N SER A 466 0.39 -12.70 -1.35
CA SER A 466 1.38 -13.58 -0.75
C SER A 466 0.75 -14.60 0.22
N ILE A 467 -0.21 -14.17 1.04
CA ILE A 467 -0.96 -15.08 1.92
C ILE A 467 -1.85 -16.02 1.10
N ALA A 468 -2.60 -15.47 0.13
CA ALA A 468 -3.48 -16.23 -0.73
C ALA A 468 -2.72 -17.28 -1.57
N SER A 469 -1.49 -16.96 -2.00
CA SER A 469 -0.65 -17.91 -2.73
C SER A 469 -0.31 -19.15 -1.90
N LYS A 470 0.00 -18.98 -0.60
CA LYS A 470 0.31 -20.09 0.31
C LYS A 470 -0.90 -20.98 0.57
N LEU A 471 -2.05 -20.35 0.81
CA LEU A 471 -3.31 -21.08 0.97
C LEU A 471 -3.70 -21.82 -0.32
N TYR A 472 -3.52 -21.20 -1.48
CA TYR A 472 -3.81 -21.81 -2.77
C TYR A 472 -2.87 -22.99 -3.08
N GLU A 473 -1.59 -22.90 -2.74
CA GLU A 473 -0.63 -24.01 -2.86
C GLU A 473 -1.11 -25.24 -2.07
N GLU A 474 -1.62 -25.06 -0.85
CA GLU A 474 -2.18 -26.16 -0.08
C GLU A 474 -3.47 -26.70 -0.70
N MET A 475 -4.35 -25.84 -1.21
CA MET A 475 -5.56 -26.27 -1.92
C MET A 475 -5.20 -27.17 -3.12
N ILE A 476 -4.18 -26.81 -3.90
CA ILE A 476 -3.69 -27.60 -5.03
C ILE A 476 -3.09 -28.92 -4.55
N ALA A 477 -2.23 -28.87 -3.52
CA ALA A 477 -1.60 -30.08 -3.00
C ALA A 477 -2.65 -31.10 -2.54
N ARG A 478 -3.72 -30.63 -1.89
CA ARG A 478 -4.84 -31.47 -1.47
C ARG A 478 -5.66 -32.01 -2.66
N SER A 479 -5.90 -31.19 -3.67
CA SER A 479 -6.63 -31.65 -4.88
C SER A 479 -5.88 -32.75 -5.64
N ILE A 480 -4.54 -32.71 -5.67
CA ILE A 480 -3.70 -33.75 -6.29
C ILE A 480 -3.87 -35.11 -5.59
N ILE A 481 -4.09 -35.11 -4.27
CA ILE A 481 -4.31 -36.33 -3.49
C ILE A 481 -5.80 -36.65 -3.29
N ASN A 482 -6.67 -36.08 -4.16
CA ASN A 482 -8.13 -36.25 -4.13
C ASN A 482 -8.81 -35.87 -2.82
N LYS A 483 -8.25 -34.95 -2.05
CA LYS A 483 -8.88 -34.33 -0.87
C LYS A 483 -9.43 -32.97 -1.28
N GLU A 484 -10.66 -32.94 -1.76
CA GLU A 484 -11.32 -31.71 -2.24
C GLU A 484 -11.98 -30.87 -1.16
N GLU A 485 -11.92 -31.29 0.09
CA GLU A 485 -12.51 -30.61 1.22
C GLU A 485 -11.89 -29.21 1.41
N PRO A 486 -12.69 -28.22 1.84
CA PRO A 486 -12.17 -26.90 2.20
C PRO A 486 -11.10 -26.99 3.30
N LEU A 487 -10.17 -26.02 3.32
CA LEU A 487 -9.16 -25.93 4.38
C LEU A 487 -9.85 -25.63 5.71
N SER A 488 -9.62 -26.46 6.71
CA SER A 488 -10.14 -26.22 8.08
C SER A 488 -9.58 -24.93 8.69
N PRO A 489 -10.23 -24.30 9.67
CA PRO A 489 -9.75 -23.12 10.38
C PRO A 489 -8.31 -23.29 10.91
N ASP A 490 -8.00 -24.44 11.52
CA ASP A 490 -6.68 -24.72 12.10
C ASP A 490 -5.59 -24.81 11.04
N LEU A 491 -5.90 -25.44 9.89
CA LEU A 491 -4.94 -25.53 8.79
C LEU A 491 -4.68 -24.15 8.16
N GLN A 492 -5.75 -23.35 8.01
CA GLN A 492 -5.58 -21.96 7.53
C GLN A 492 -4.69 -21.16 8.48
N GLU A 493 -4.95 -21.22 9.79
CA GLU A 493 -4.16 -20.53 10.80
C GLU A 493 -2.71 -20.99 10.78
N LYS A 494 -2.43 -22.29 10.71
CA LYS A 494 -1.07 -22.84 10.63
C LYS A 494 -0.29 -22.25 9.45
N ILE A 495 -0.90 -22.21 8.26
CA ILE A 495 -0.26 -21.66 7.05
C ILE A 495 0.02 -20.17 7.22
N ILE A 496 -0.91 -19.43 7.82
CA ILE A 496 -0.77 -17.99 8.07
C ILE A 496 0.32 -17.72 9.13
N GLU A 497 0.43 -18.56 10.15
CA GLU A 497 1.50 -18.48 11.16
C GLU A 497 2.88 -18.77 10.57
N GLU A 498 2.98 -19.77 9.71
CA GLU A 498 4.22 -20.05 8.97
C GLU A 498 4.63 -18.86 8.09
N TYR A 499 3.67 -18.26 7.38
CA TYR A 499 3.91 -17.02 6.62
C TYR A 499 4.43 -15.90 7.51
N ALA A 500 3.79 -15.65 8.66
CA ALA A 500 4.18 -14.60 9.59
C ALA A 500 5.58 -14.86 10.21
N ASN A 501 5.91 -16.11 10.50
CA ASN A 501 7.23 -16.50 11.00
C ASN A 501 8.33 -16.27 9.97
N ASN A 502 8.09 -16.63 8.71
CA ASN A 502 9.04 -16.41 7.63
C ASN A 502 9.28 -14.91 7.41
N LYS A 503 8.21 -14.11 7.37
CA LYS A 503 8.31 -12.65 7.28
C LYS A 503 9.06 -12.01 8.45
N TRP A 504 8.88 -12.52 9.66
CA TRP A 504 9.64 -12.08 10.82
C TRP A 504 11.14 -12.32 10.65
N ASN A 505 11.53 -13.50 10.17
CA ASN A 505 12.93 -13.84 9.96
C ASN A 505 13.58 -12.98 8.86
N GLU A 506 12.81 -12.65 7.81
CA GLU A 506 13.25 -11.76 6.72
C GLU A 506 13.61 -10.34 7.21
N ILE A 507 13.06 -9.86 8.33
CA ILE A 507 13.41 -8.53 8.87
C ILE A 507 14.91 -8.46 9.16
N ALA A 508 15.47 -9.47 9.85
CA ALA A 508 16.86 -9.47 10.26
C ALA A 508 17.85 -9.51 9.08
N THR A 509 17.46 -10.14 7.97
CA THR A 509 18.33 -10.36 6.80
C THR A 509 18.17 -9.31 5.71
N ASN A 510 16.96 -8.78 5.53
CA ASN A 510 16.63 -7.97 4.36
C ASN A 510 16.48 -6.46 4.67
N ILE A 511 16.50 -6.09 5.96
CA ILE A 511 16.34 -4.68 6.37
C ILE A 511 17.60 -4.20 7.08
N ILE A 512 18.07 -3.02 6.71
CA ILE A 512 19.16 -2.35 7.42
C ILE A 512 18.74 -2.14 8.88
N ASN A 513 19.61 -2.48 9.84
CA ASN A 513 19.30 -2.51 11.28
C ASN A 513 18.17 -3.48 11.66
N GLY A 514 17.94 -4.54 10.87
CA GLY A 514 16.81 -5.46 11.03
C GLY A 514 16.74 -6.13 12.41
N ARG A 515 17.86 -6.49 13.03
CA ARG A 515 17.90 -7.05 14.40
C ARG A 515 17.41 -6.05 15.45
N GLU A 516 17.80 -4.79 15.32
CA GLU A 516 17.33 -3.73 16.23
C GLU A 516 15.83 -3.45 16.04
N ILE A 517 15.36 -3.48 14.79
CA ILE A 517 13.94 -3.38 14.45
C ILE A 517 13.16 -4.54 15.08
N GLN A 518 13.66 -5.78 14.99
CA GLN A 518 13.03 -6.93 15.64
C GLN A 518 12.98 -6.76 17.16
N THR A 519 14.07 -6.29 17.79
CA THR A 519 14.12 -6.02 19.23
C THR A 519 13.08 -4.99 19.63
N PHE A 520 13.05 -3.86 18.94
CA PHE A 520 12.09 -2.78 19.15
C PHE A 520 10.64 -3.27 19.01
N LEU A 521 10.30 -3.91 17.89
CA LEU A 521 8.95 -4.42 17.64
C LEU A 521 8.55 -5.51 18.62
N SER A 522 9.46 -6.44 18.98
CA SER A 522 9.14 -7.53 19.90
C SER A 522 8.74 -7.03 21.28
N LYS A 523 9.41 -5.98 21.81
CA LYS A 523 9.05 -5.37 23.10
C LYS A 523 7.69 -4.72 23.06
N LEU A 524 7.39 -3.97 21.98
CA LEU A 524 6.09 -3.33 21.81
C LEU A 524 4.95 -4.34 21.61
N LEU A 525 5.18 -5.38 20.82
CA LEU A 525 4.19 -6.42 20.55
C LEU A 525 3.91 -7.28 21.80
N LYS A 526 4.94 -7.65 22.56
CA LYS A 526 4.76 -8.33 23.86
C LYS A 526 3.99 -7.47 24.87
N TYR A 527 4.30 -6.17 24.92
CA TYR A 527 3.53 -5.23 25.74
C TYR A 527 2.07 -5.17 25.29
N SER A 528 1.82 -5.07 23.99
CA SER A 528 0.47 -5.01 23.42
C SER A 528 -0.31 -6.30 23.68
N TYR A 529 0.32 -7.47 23.63
CA TYR A 529 -0.29 -8.74 24.02
C TYR A 529 -0.75 -8.72 25.47
N LYS A 530 0.14 -8.35 26.41
CA LYS A 530 -0.21 -8.24 27.82
C LYS A 530 -1.39 -7.28 28.06
N GLU A 531 -1.42 -6.15 27.37
CA GLU A 531 -2.54 -5.19 27.46
C GLU A 531 -3.84 -5.75 26.85
N SER A 532 -3.75 -6.56 25.79
CA SER A 532 -4.93 -7.12 25.10
C SER A 532 -5.64 -8.22 25.88
N ILE A 533 -4.89 -8.99 26.70
CA ILE A 533 -5.45 -10.07 27.50
C ILE A 533 -5.88 -9.63 28.91
N ARG A 534 -5.69 -8.35 29.29
CA ARG A 534 -6.15 -7.84 30.57
C ARG A 534 -7.68 -7.95 30.67
N VAL A 535 -8.17 -8.30 31.82
CA VAL A 535 -9.59 -8.47 32.10
C VAL A 535 -10.39 -7.20 31.83
N ASN A 536 -9.82 -6.03 32.15
CA ASN A 536 -10.41 -4.72 31.90
C ASN A 536 -9.97 -4.08 30.58
N ALA A 537 -9.51 -4.89 29.61
CA ALA A 537 -9.19 -4.39 28.28
C ALA A 537 -10.42 -3.74 27.62
N PRO A 538 -10.23 -2.74 26.72
CA PRO A 538 -11.36 -2.10 26.02
C PRO A 538 -12.29 -3.11 25.35
N TYR A 539 -13.58 -2.75 25.18
CA TYR A 539 -14.58 -3.61 24.50
C TYR A 539 -14.18 -3.97 23.06
N VAL A 540 -13.56 -3.05 22.33
CA VAL A 540 -12.95 -3.38 21.05
C VAL A 540 -11.65 -4.11 21.34
N PRO A 541 -11.45 -5.31 20.77
CA PRO A 541 -10.36 -6.18 21.18
C PRO A 541 -9.00 -5.55 20.95
N GLY A 542 -8.29 -5.40 22.05
CA GLY A 542 -6.86 -5.31 22.16
C GLY A 542 -6.17 -4.01 21.77
N VAL A 543 -4.87 -4.02 22.06
CA VAL A 543 -3.94 -2.94 21.74
C VAL A 543 -3.08 -3.40 20.56
N THR A 544 -3.32 -2.82 19.39
CA THR A 544 -2.63 -3.18 18.15
C THR A 544 -1.75 -2.05 17.60
N GLY A 545 -1.48 -1.04 18.44
CA GLY A 545 -0.65 0.11 18.07
C GLY A 545 -0.26 0.97 19.26
N PHE A 546 0.51 2.01 18.97
CA PHE A 546 0.91 3.04 19.91
C PHE A 546 0.77 4.43 19.30
N GLY A 547 0.53 5.42 20.15
CA GLY A 547 0.35 6.81 19.73
C GLY A 547 1.45 7.71 20.25
N ILE A 548 1.93 8.63 19.40
CA ILE A 548 2.90 9.68 19.74
C ILE A 548 2.22 11.03 19.51
N THR A 549 2.34 11.93 20.47
CA THR A 549 1.75 13.28 20.33
C THR A 549 2.56 14.16 19.40
N SER A 550 1.93 15.20 18.84
CA SER A 550 2.59 16.14 17.93
C SER A 550 3.81 16.83 18.58
N SER A 551 3.75 17.13 19.87
CA SER A 551 4.87 17.69 20.63
C SER A 551 6.06 16.72 20.77
N GLU A 552 5.79 15.43 21.00
CA GLU A 552 6.80 14.38 21.06
C GLU A 552 7.38 14.07 19.67
N LEU A 553 6.54 14.08 18.62
CA LEU A 553 7.02 13.92 17.24
C LEU A 553 7.98 15.04 16.81
N LYS A 554 7.69 16.27 17.21
CA LYS A 554 8.59 17.41 16.97
C LYS A 554 9.94 17.20 17.65
N LYS A 555 9.95 16.75 18.91
CA LYS A 555 11.21 16.42 19.62
C LYS A 555 11.98 15.29 18.89
N LEU A 556 11.28 14.27 18.37
CA LEU A 556 11.89 13.20 17.59
C LEU A 556 12.57 13.71 16.31
N GLN A 557 12.04 14.79 15.72
CA GLN A 557 12.63 15.40 14.52
C GLN A 557 13.85 16.29 14.85
N ASP A 558 13.76 17.08 15.90
CA ASP A 558 14.72 18.15 16.20
C ASP A 558 15.91 17.68 17.07
N ASP A 559 15.72 16.66 17.93
CA ASP A 559 16.73 16.23 18.90
C ASP A 559 17.60 15.08 18.36
N LYS A 560 18.90 15.35 18.20
CA LYS A 560 19.90 14.40 17.74
C LYS A 560 19.98 13.13 18.61
N TYR A 561 19.58 13.18 19.87
CA TYR A 561 19.55 12.02 20.77
C TYR A 561 18.62 10.90 20.26
N TYR A 562 17.58 11.23 19.50
CA TYR A 562 16.60 10.28 18.99
C TYR A 562 16.83 9.88 17.52
N ILE A 563 17.96 10.21 16.92
CA ILE A 563 18.25 9.87 15.50
C ILE A 563 18.04 8.38 15.24
N LYS A 564 18.52 7.51 16.10
CA LYS A 564 18.39 6.05 15.94
C LYS A 564 16.93 5.59 16.00
N LEU A 565 16.14 6.15 16.93
CA LEU A 565 14.72 5.86 16.99
C LEU A 565 13.99 6.34 15.73
N LYS A 566 14.34 7.53 15.23
CA LYS A 566 13.81 8.08 13.97
C LYS A 566 14.08 7.13 12.79
N GLU A 567 15.32 6.66 12.65
CA GLU A 567 15.72 5.72 11.59
C GLU A 567 14.93 4.40 11.67
N ILE A 568 14.80 3.82 12.88
CA ILE A 568 14.04 2.59 13.11
C ILE A 568 12.56 2.77 12.74
N LEU A 569 11.93 3.85 13.19
CA LEU A 569 10.54 4.14 12.86
C LEU A 569 10.35 4.37 11.36
N MET A 570 11.26 5.11 10.71
CA MET A 570 11.23 5.31 9.27
C MET A 570 11.36 3.97 8.51
N SER A 571 12.27 3.11 8.94
CA SER A 571 12.43 1.76 8.36
C SER A 571 11.17 0.93 8.55
N CYS A 572 10.58 0.91 9.76
CA CYS A 572 9.33 0.20 10.03
C CYS A 572 8.19 0.65 9.11
N ILE A 573 8.08 1.95 8.83
CA ILE A 573 7.07 2.50 7.92
C ILE A 573 7.40 2.12 6.46
N SER A 574 8.64 2.33 6.04
CA SER A 574 9.09 2.09 4.67
C SER A 574 8.94 0.63 4.24
N TYR A 575 9.11 -0.31 5.18
CA TYR A 575 8.96 -1.75 4.97
C TYR A 575 7.58 -2.29 5.37
N ASN A 576 6.61 -1.39 5.59
CA ASN A 576 5.24 -1.76 5.95
C ASN A 576 5.14 -2.67 7.19
N LEU A 577 6.03 -2.46 8.18
CA LEU A 577 5.94 -3.11 9.48
C LEU A 577 4.99 -2.35 10.42
N LEU A 578 4.91 -1.03 10.23
CA LEU A 578 3.97 -0.12 10.89
C LEU A 578 3.13 0.62 9.85
N THR A 579 1.84 0.74 10.09
CA THR A 579 0.91 1.60 9.35
C THR A 579 0.53 2.79 10.21
N ILE A 580 0.29 3.94 9.58
CA ILE A 580 0.07 5.19 10.29
C ILE A 580 -1.37 5.64 10.12
N ASP A 581 -1.91 6.26 11.18
CA ASP A 581 -3.18 6.96 11.19
C ASP A 581 -2.92 8.34 11.84
N GLU A 582 -2.98 9.39 11.02
CA GLU A 582 -2.64 10.75 11.43
C GLU A 582 -3.84 11.48 12.03
N ASP A 583 -3.55 12.50 12.85
CA ASP A 583 -4.46 13.55 13.28
C ASP A 583 -5.71 13.11 14.06
N ARG A 584 -5.63 12.06 14.86
CA ARG A 584 -6.70 11.80 15.81
C ARG A 584 -6.64 12.82 16.97
N LYS A 585 -7.67 13.64 17.05
CA LYS A 585 -7.88 14.53 18.21
C LYS A 585 -8.27 13.68 19.43
N GLN A 586 -7.53 13.80 20.52
CA GLN A 586 -7.82 13.07 21.75
C GLN A 586 -8.42 13.99 22.82
N GLY A 587 -9.62 13.65 23.30
CA GLY A 587 -10.26 14.29 24.47
C GLY A 587 -10.81 15.68 24.24
N SER A 588 -11.28 16.32 25.34
CA SER A 588 -11.88 17.67 25.37
C SER A 588 -10.86 18.79 25.16
N LYS A 589 -9.58 18.54 25.30
CA LYS A 589 -8.51 19.51 24.99
C LYS A 589 -8.19 19.44 23.50
N LYS A 590 -8.78 20.35 22.73
CA LYS A 590 -8.69 20.47 21.27
C LYS A 590 -7.29 20.80 20.71
N SER A 591 -6.23 20.86 21.51
CA SER A 591 -4.95 21.46 21.13
C SER A 591 -3.83 20.49 20.76
N GLU A 592 -3.93 19.19 21.03
CA GLU A 592 -2.86 18.24 20.74
C GLU A 592 -3.37 17.09 19.88
N THR A 593 -2.74 16.88 18.72
CA THR A 593 -3.01 15.74 17.85
C THR A 593 -2.10 14.57 18.21
N VAL A 594 -2.54 13.36 17.91
CA VAL A 594 -1.80 12.14 18.15
C VAL A 594 -1.69 11.39 16.83
N THR A 595 -0.47 11.05 16.44
CA THR A 595 -0.19 10.14 15.34
C THR A 595 -0.12 8.72 15.87
N ILE A 596 -0.91 7.82 15.31
CA ILE A 596 -1.00 6.44 15.76
C ILE A 596 -0.26 5.54 14.78
N PHE A 597 0.59 4.69 15.33
CA PHE A 597 1.35 3.66 14.62
C PHE A 597 0.73 2.32 14.95
N TYR A 598 0.06 1.70 13.97
CA TYR A 598 -0.49 0.35 14.10
C TYR A 598 0.50 -0.68 13.57
N PHE A 599 0.61 -1.80 14.27
CA PHE A 599 1.37 -2.94 13.78
C PHE A 599 0.72 -3.50 12.52
N ASN A 600 1.53 -3.85 11.53
CA ASN A 600 1.05 -4.63 10.40
C ASN A 600 0.42 -5.94 10.91
N ARG A 601 -0.66 -6.39 10.31
CA ARG A 601 -1.49 -7.49 10.83
C ARG A 601 -0.77 -8.83 10.86
N TRP A 602 0.20 -9.08 9.99
CA TRP A 602 0.99 -10.31 10.09
C TRP A 602 1.87 -10.34 11.36
N LEU A 603 2.31 -9.18 11.87
CA LEU A 603 2.96 -9.07 13.19
C LEU A 603 1.98 -9.41 14.31
N CYS A 604 0.69 -9.06 14.15
CA CYS A 604 -0.35 -9.46 15.08
C CYS A 604 -0.50 -10.98 15.14
N VAL A 605 -0.41 -11.69 14.01
CA VAL A 605 -0.41 -13.16 13.99
C VAL A 605 0.77 -13.72 14.78
N LYS A 606 1.97 -13.25 14.49
CA LYS A 606 3.21 -13.70 15.16
C LYS A 606 3.15 -13.59 16.68
N TYR A 607 2.46 -12.57 17.21
CA TYR A 607 2.37 -12.30 18.64
C TYR A 607 0.98 -12.55 19.23
N LYS A 608 0.12 -13.29 18.50
CA LYS A 608 -1.23 -13.64 18.95
C LYS A 608 -2.07 -12.44 19.36
N LEU A 609 -2.00 -11.34 18.59
CA LEU A 609 -2.76 -10.11 18.80
C LEU A 609 -4.06 -10.12 17.96
N PRO A 610 -5.11 -9.41 18.39
CA PRO A 610 -6.32 -9.25 17.59
C PRO A 610 -6.05 -8.42 16.32
N LEU A 611 -6.94 -8.57 15.30
CA LEU A 611 -6.81 -7.90 14.01
C LEU A 611 -7.55 -6.55 13.92
N GLY A 612 -8.18 -6.09 15.00
CA GLY A 612 -8.91 -4.83 15.03
C GLY A 612 -7.99 -3.60 14.91
N TYR A 613 -8.45 -2.53 14.21
CA TYR A 613 -7.89 -1.20 14.33
C TYR A 613 -8.66 -0.42 15.41
N GLY A 614 -7.97 0.41 16.19
CA GLY A 614 -8.61 1.29 17.16
C GLY A 614 -8.05 1.21 18.59
N GLY A 615 -7.54 0.05 19.01
CA GLY A 615 -6.85 -0.08 20.30
C GLY A 615 -5.39 0.34 20.18
N TRP A 616 -5.00 1.38 20.91
CA TRP A 616 -3.62 1.86 20.98
C TRP A 616 -3.29 2.44 22.35
N LYS A 617 -2.02 2.55 22.69
CA LYS A 617 -1.55 3.16 23.93
C LYS A 617 -0.59 4.31 23.64
N ARG A 618 -0.76 5.44 24.33
CA ARG A 618 0.19 6.55 24.22
C ARG A 618 1.56 6.12 24.75
N LYS A 619 2.61 6.47 24.01
CA LYS A 619 4.01 6.24 24.36
C LYS A 619 4.78 7.55 24.28
N ARG A 620 5.75 7.73 25.19
CA ARG A 620 6.74 8.81 25.11
C ARG A 620 7.90 8.36 24.23
N ILE A 621 8.56 9.28 23.55
CA ILE A 621 9.73 8.95 22.72
C ILE A 621 10.88 8.38 23.56
N SER A 622 11.01 8.77 24.85
CA SER A 622 11.96 8.16 25.78
C SER A 622 11.73 6.66 25.95
N ASP A 623 10.47 6.25 26.18
CA ASP A 623 10.11 4.84 26.40
C ASP A 623 10.33 4.02 25.14
N LEU A 624 10.07 4.61 23.97
CA LEU A 624 10.32 4.00 22.66
C LEU A 624 11.82 3.87 22.41
N ASN A 625 12.62 4.87 22.77
CA ASN A 625 14.08 4.83 22.61
C ASN A 625 14.70 3.77 23.52
N ASP A 626 14.19 3.59 24.73
CA ASP A 626 14.64 2.50 25.62
C ASP A 626 14.26 1.10 25.09
N SER A 627 13.23 1.02 24.28
CA SER A 627 12.82 -0.23 23.63
C SER A 627 13.81 -0.72 22.56
N ILE A 628 14.71 0.14 22.07
CA ILE A 628 15.74 -0.22 21.10
C ILE A 628 16.90 -0.96 21.77
N LYS A 629 17.18 -0.67 23.05
CA LYS A 629 18.30 -1.27 23.77
C LYS A 629 18.04 -2.76 23.97
N GLN A 630 19.02 -3.60 23.65
CA GLN A 630 18.97 -5.03 23.99
C GLN A 630 19.04 -5.17 25.52
N ASP A 631 18.20 -6.06 26.08
CA ASP A 631 18.34 -6.41 27.50
C ASP A 631 19.67 -7.11 27.71
N GLU A 632 20.43 -6.70 28.72
CA GLU A 632 21.79 -7.26 29.02
C GLU A 632 21.78 -8.80 29.19
N LEU A 633 20.63 -9.36 29.61
CA LEU A 633 20.45 -10.81 29.73
C LEU A 633 20.44 -11.56 28.39
N THR A 634 19.94 -10.93 27.30
CA THR A 634 19.93 -11.55 25.96
C THR A 634 21.34 -11.56 25.34
N LYS A 635 22.19 -10.59 25.66
CA LYS A 635 23.59 -10.57 25.19
C LYS A 635 24.42 -11.74 25.73
N GLN A 636 24.12 -12.22 26.94
CA GLN A 636 24.84 -13.36 27.51
C GLN A 636 24.46 -14.70 26.85
N PHE A 637 23.26 -14.85 26.33
CA PHE A 637 22.83 -16.09 25.64
C PHE A 637 23.29 -16.16 24.18
N GLU A 638 23.46 -15.01 23.48
CA GLU A 638 23.98 -14.99 22.10
C GLU A 638 25.50 -15.21 22.01
N ILE A 639 26.25 -15.02 23.12
CA ILE A 639 27.68 -15.28 23.21
C ILE A 639 27.96 -16.78 23.51
N LEU A 640 26.94 -17.53 23.92
CA LEU A 640 27.03 -18.95 24.28
C LEU A 640 26.46 -19.92 23.24
N GLN A 641 25.99 -19.42 22.11
CA GLN A 641 25.60 -20.18 20.90
C GLN A 641 26.60 -19.87 19.76
#